data_4e89da7bca2e302be50cc20e35056966
#
_entry.id   4e89da7bca2e302be50cc20e35056966
#
_cell.length_a   1.000
_cell.length_b   1.000
_cell.length_c   1.000
_cell.angle_alpha   90.00
_cell.angle_beta   90.00
_cell.angle_gamma   90.00
#
_symmetry.space_group_name_H-M   'P 1'
#
loop_
_entity.id
_entity.type
_entity.pdbx_description
1 polymer ?
#
loop_
_entity_poly.entity_id
_entity_poly.type
_entity_poly.pdbx_seq_one_letter_code
_entity_poly.pdbx_strand_id
1 'polypeptide(L)'
;MQQKYLCFLAIFYLVLFSMKTAAAAGEAEFYLEPMIVTAARYDNSAGKPGYYKVDEKKLENGNYDNALDVIQQLPGVTLMARGASGGMNAYSKILLNGSDRYLVIIDGVRSNWNGSSYNDFDFSVLPAGMLESVEVLSSAAGSVYGNAAKGGVIRITTKKAVEGVKTSINLETDSYGREQENILHLGKSGEWSWSVYARKSIMGDYSSARQSIPSYENVENAGIKLTKAWGETADLTLSYSVFSGRYKSKIFNYKNTEPDETKPPKLVKNIFMTDARKTEDNLTLEYERKFSDTENNIVGIYRRSSNSAYDRSLNVERPWLLDLQTEGFFDRYSKQWHPKHTLTGGAEYYKDKVLNYQDLAAKYSDGTVISKAVYLQDVWQLADSVKAVGSLRQDWNSYAGSKLSPAFSLEYQPSEKVLYTLAYTEYFAPPKQLQIFSPDYGDEALKPEEGRVYEAGLTYIPDESSSLKINVFHRDATDVIAVDISLPKYLRRYANIAHEKATGFTVSASKRFSEKWRSLVAYTQTKVDTERKNSSPVSTMIPHGELLLDLMYEYDKYSVLLQGRGVFDQANGRGENRFANNNYWVWNASLNYKLQKNTRLYVKVNNIFNQFYSNWDNESGGFLGFDEWYAEPGRNYQIGINYSF
;
A
#
# COMPACT_ATOMS: atom_id res chain seq x y z
N MET A 1 -26.74 -12.71 -2.71
CA MET A 1 -26.15 -12.88 -4.05
C MET A 1 -26.89 -12.07 -5.12
N GLN A 2 -28.19 -12.14 -5.26
CA GLN A 2 -28.96 -11.39 -6.31
C GLN A 2 -28.87 -9.86 -6.23
N GLN A 3 -28.80 -9.24 -5.05
CA GLN A 3 -28.68 -7.77 -4.93
C GLN A 3 -27.33 -7.20 -5.40
N LYS A 4 -26.24 -7.94 -5.34
CA LYS A 4 -24.91 -7.48 -5.78
C LYS A 4 -24.78 -7.48 -7.31
N TYR A 5 -25.45 -8.40 -8.00
CA TYR A 5 -25.52 -8.40 -9.47
C TYR A 5 -26.37 -7.25 -10.04
N LEU A 6 -27.36 -6.79 -9.27
CA LEU A 6 -28.17 -5.63 -9.65
C LEU A 6 -27.36 -4.32 -9.65
N CYS A 7 -26.41 -4.14 -8.72
CA CYS A 7 -25.53 -2.98 -8.73
C CYS A 7 -24.56 -2.99 -9.92
N PHE A 8 -24.03 -4.17 -10.27
CA PHE A 8 -23.14 -4.33 -11.43
C PHE A 8 -23.88 -4.03 -12.75
N LEU A 9 -25.11 -4.55 -12.89
CA LEU A 9 -25.97 -4.29 -14.03
C LEU A 9 -26.43 -2.82 -14.08
N ALA A 10 -26.71 -2.18 -12.95
CA ALA A 10 -27.09 -0.77 -12.89
C ALA A 10 -25.94 0.16 -13.28
N ILE A 11 -24.70 -0.14 -12.86
CA ILE A 11 -23.50 0.60 -13.27
C ILE A 11 -23.25 0.41 -14.77
N PHE A 12 -23.37 -0.81 -15.27
CA PHE A 12 -23.24 -1.12 -16.69
C PHE A 12 -24.31 -0.41 -17.55
N TYR A 13 -25.56 -0.31 -17.04
CA TYR A 13 -26.65 0.41 -17.70
C TYR A 13 -26.44 1.94 -17.70
N LEU A 14 -25.90 2.50 -16.60
CA LEU A 14 -25.55 3.92 -16.51
C LEU A 14 -24.45 4.30 -17.51
N VAL A 15 -23.44 3.44 -17.67
CA VAL A 15 -22.36 3.62 -18.66
C VAL A 15 -22.92 3.55 -20.08
N LEU A 16 -23.81 2.60 -20.38
CA LEU A 16 -24.45 2.48 -21.70
C LEU A 16 -25.41 3.62 -22.01
N PHE A 17 -26.08 4.21 -21.01
CA PHE A 17 -26.98 5.33 -21.19
C PHE A 17 -26.25 6.64 -21.51
N SER A 18 -25.05 6.83 -20.92
CA SER A 18 -24.20 8.00 -21.22
C SER A 18 -23.55 7.93 -22.62
N MET A 19 -23.40 6.73 -23.20
CA MET A 19 -22.87 6.55 -24.55
C MET A 19 -23.77 7.16 -25.66
N LYS A 20 -25.07 7.35 -25.42
CA LYS A 20 -26.00 7.92 -26.43
C LYS A 20 -25.91 9.45 -26.53
N THR A 21 -25.33 10.14 -25.60
CA THR A 21 -25.25 11.61 -25.57
C THR A 21 -23.89 12.19 -26.00
N ALA A 22 -22.88 11.36 -26.21
CA ALA A 22 -21.50 11.79 -26.47
C ALA A 22 -21.08 11.89 -27.96
N ALA A 23 -22.01 11.75 -28.90
CA ALA A 23 -21.70 11.70 -30.34
C ALA A 23 -21.45 13.06 -31.01
N ALA A 24 -21.31 14.16 -30.29
CA ALA A 24 -21.08 15.48 -30.85
C ALA A 24 -20.19 16.39 -29.98
N ALA A 25 -18.94 16.03 -29.80
CA ALA A 25 -17.94 16.97 -29.28
C ALA A 25 -16.61 16.78 -30.02
N GLY A 26 -16.16 17.87 -30.66
CA GLY A 26 -14.96 17.91 -31.48
C GLY A 26 -13.67 17.65 -30.70
N GLU A 27 -12.61 17.37 -31.43
CA GLU A 27 -11.25 17.09 -30.93
C GLU A 27 -10.75 18.23 -30.02
N ALA A 28 -10.75 18.00 -28.72
CA ALA A 28 -10.08 18.85 -27.76
C ALA A 28 -8.70 18.24 -27.42
N GLU A 29 -7.64 18.99 -27.65
CA GLU A 29 -6.32 18.68 -27.10
C GLU A 29 -6.41 18.75 -25.57
N PHE A 30 -6.07 17.65 -24.91
CA PHE A 30 -6.12 17.55 -23.46
C PHE A 30 -4.89 18.22 -22.84
N TYR A 31 -5.07 19.40 -22.27
CA TYR A 31 -4.14 19.98 -21.31
C TYR A 31 -4.56 19.53 -19.91
N LEU A 32 -3.71 18.73 -19.28
CA LEU A 32 -3.79 18.50 -17.84
C LEU A 32 -3.36 19.78 -17.14
N GLU A 33 -4.31 20.56 -16.65
CA GLU A 33 -3.97 21.60 -15.68
C GLU A 33 -3.33 20.94 -14.45
N PRO A 34 -2.23 21.49 -13.91
CA PRO A 34 -1.65 20.99 -12.68
C PRO A 34 -2.67 21.20 -11.56
N MET A 35 -3.31 20.11 -11.14
CA MET A 35 -4.22 20.19 -10.02
C MET A 35 -3.41 20.45 -8.77
N ILE A 36 -3.56 21.64 -8.26
CA ILE A 36 -3.16 22.01 -6.90
C ILE A 36 -4.00 21.14 -5.98
N VAL A 37 -3.46 19.99 -5.58
CA VAL A 37 -4.01 19.24 -4.45
C VAL A 37 -3.79 20.12 -3.25
N THR A 38 -4.80 20.86 -2.98
CA THR A 38 -4.83 21.88 -2.00
C THR A 38 -4.46 21.33 -0.65
N ALA A 39 -3.67 22.07 -0.10
CA ALA A 39 -3.35 22.26 1.25
C ALA A 39 -2.37 21.31 1.85
N ALA A 40 -1.41 21.92 2.35
CA ALA A 40 -0.72 21.72 3.61
C ALA A 40 -0.34 20.27 4.03
N ARG A 41 -0.84 19.25 3.40
CA ARG A 41 -0.27 17.92 3.42
C ARG A 41 0.71 17.76 2.25
N TYR A 42 1.77 18.60 2.25
CA TYR A 42 2.96 18.47 1.39
C TYR A 42 2.74 18.32 -0.13
N ASP A 43 2.43 19.41 -0.79
CA ASP A 43 2.38 19.41 -2.25
C ASP A 43 3.73 19.73 -2.94
N ASN A 44 4.75 20.08 -2.17
CA ASN A 44 6.11 20.30 -2.67
C ASN A 44 7.07 19.11 -2.39
N SER A 45 6.56 17.89 -2.35
CA SER A 45 7.36 16.71 -2.01
C SER A 45 8.16 16.13 -3.18
N ALA A 46 7.80 16.44 -4.42
CA ALA A 46 8.36 15.79 -5.62
C ALA A 46 9.90 15.87 -5.74
N GLY A 47 10.52 16.90 -5.20
CA GLY A 47 11.99 17.04 -5.17
C GLY A 47 12.67 16.49 -3.92
N LYS A 48 11.93 16.10 -2.87
CA LYS A 48 12.49 15.83 -1.55
C LYS A 48 13.11 14.45 -1.44
N PRO A 49 14.17 14.30 -0.62
CA PRO A 49 14.67 12.99 -0.21
C PRO A 49 13.58 12.19 0.52
N GLY A 50 13.59 10.86 0.36
CA GLY A 50 12.56 10.00 0.97
C GLY A 50 11.17 10.10 0.34
N TYR A 51 11.03 10.84 -0.75
CA TYR A 51 9.82 10.90 -1.57
C TYR A 51 10.04 10.18 -2.91
N TYR A 52 9.20 9.18 -3.15
CA TYR A 52 9.22 8.38 -4.38
C TYR A 52 7.82 8.27 -4.95
N LYS A 53 7.71 8.28 -6.28
CA LYS A 53 6.42 8.28 -7.00
C LYS A 53 6.46 7.37 -8.21
N VAL A 54 5.40 6.58 -8.37
CA VAL A 54 5.01 5.99 -9.65
C VAL A 54 3.90 6.87 -10.20
N ASP A 55 4.19 7.56 -11.29
CA ASP A 55 3.28 8.47 -11.99
C ASP A 55 2.42 7.72 -13.03
N GLU A 56 1.44 8.40 -13.60
CA GLU A 56 0.55 7.84 -14.62
C GLU A 56 1.31 7.25 -15.81
N LYS A 57 2.38 7.90 -16.25
CA LYS A 57 3.20 7.43 -17.37
C LYS A 57 3.87 6.09 -17.08
N LYS A 58 4.43 5.92 -15.88
CA LYS A 58 5.02 4.64 -15.44
C LYS A 58 3.94 3.58 -15.23
N LEU A 59 2.77 3.97 -14.70
CA LEU A 59 1.60 3.09 -14.58
C LEU A 59 1.17 2.53 -15.94
N GLU A 60 1.02 3.39 -16.94
CA GLU A 60 0.61 3.00 -18.30
C GLU A 60 1.62 2.09 -18.99
N ASN A 61 2.92 2.36 -18.82
CA ASN A 61 3.97 1.58 -19.48
C ASN A 61 4.27 0.26 -18.77
N GLY A 62 3.99 0.16 -17.46
CA GLY A 62 4.23 -1.04 -16.66
C GLY A 62 3.15 -2.10 -16.77
N ASN A 63 1.94 -1.73 -17.22
CA ASN A 63 0.77 -2.62 -17.31
C ASN A 63 0.62 -3.46 -16.03
N TYR A 64 0.47 -2.78 -14.89
CA TYR A 64 0.32 -3.40 -13.59
C TYR A 64 -1.12 -3.85 -13.36
N ASP A 65 -1.31 -4.94 -12.62
CA ASP A 65 -2.64 -5.49 -12.36
C ASP A 65 -3.36 -4.72 -11.24
N ASN A 66 -2.64 -4.39 -10.18
CA ASN A 66 -3.18 -3.77 -8.97
C ASN A 66 -2.14 -2.88 -8.26
N ALA A 67 -2.56 -2.20 -7.18
CA ALA A 67 -1.68 -1.30 -6.44
C ALA A 67 -0.52 -2.03 -5.74
N LEU A 68 -0.64 -3.33 -5.43
CA LEU A 68 0.45 -4.11 -4.84
C LEU A 68 1.64 -4.21 -5.82
N ASP A 69 1.35 -4.46 -7.11
CA ASP A 69 2.38 -4.54 -8.14
C ASP A 69 3.08 -3.19 -8.35
N VAL A 70 2.32 -2.11 -8.23
CA VAL A 70 2.84 -0.74 -8.37
C VAL A 70 3.75 -0.38 -7.19
N ILE A 71 3.31 -0.64 -5.97
CA ILE A 71 4.02 -0.20 -4.76
C ILE A 71 5.36 -0.91 -4.58
N GLN A 72 5.48 -2.14 -5.09
CA GLN A 72 6.74 -2.88 -5.12
C GLN A 72 7.82 -2.22 -6.00
N GLN A 73 7.44 -1.26 -6.86
CA GLN A 73 8.36 -0.51 -7.71
C GLN A 73 8.87 0.76 -7.03
N LEU A 74 8.57 0.95 -5.74
CA LEU A 74 9.00 2.11 -4.96
C LEU A 74 10.12 1.73 -3.99
N PRO A 75 11.18 2.54 -3.88
CA PRO A 75 12.26 2.31 -2.92
C PRO A 75 11.76 2.30 -1.48
N GLY A 76 12.37 1.47 -0.63
CA GLY A 76 12.01 1.32 0.77
C GLY A 76 10.79 0.43 1.03
N VAL A 77 10.19 -0.13 -0.02
CA VAL A 77 9.05 -1.06 0.08
C VAL A 77 9.52 -2.49 -0.09
N THR A 78 9.36 -3.29 0.95
CA THR A 78 9.63 -4.74 0.93
C THR A 78 8.32 -5.50 0.98
N LEU A 79 8.08 -6.41 0.03
CA LEU A 79 6.94 -7.31 0.05
C LEU A 79 7.32 -8.61 0.76
N MET A 80 6.47 -9.01 1.71
CA MET A 80 6.48 -10.33 2.32
C MET A 80 5.18 -11.05 1.94
N ALA A 81 5.22 -11.88 0.89
CA ALA A 81 4.06 -12.56 0.35
C ALA A 81 4.28 -14.07 0.26
N ARG A 82 3.19 -14.82 0.28
CA ARG A 82 3.16 -16.28 0.14
C ARG A 82 2.68 -16.66 -1.26
N GLY A 83 3.46 -16.30 -2.29
CA GLY A 83 3.17 -16.63 -3.69
C GLY A 83 2.16 -15.68 -4.34
N ALA A 84 1.74 -16.02 -5.57
CA ALA A 84 0.96 -15.16 -6.46
C ALA A 84 -0.44 -14.80 -5.96
N SER A 85 -1.05 -15.63 -5.12
CA SER A 85 -2.38 -15.38 -4.55
C SER A 85 -2.34 -14.43 -3.33
N GLY A 86 -1.48 -13.41 -3.39
CA GLY A 86 -1.16 -12.52 -2.28
C GLY A 86 -2.33 -11.75 -1.66
N GLY A 87 -3.43 -11.60 -2.38
CA GLY A 87 -4.55 -10.76 -1.95
C GLY A 87 -5.31 -11.24 -0.72
N MET A 88 -5.39 -12.54 -0.49
CA MET A 88 -6.06 -13.07 0.71
C MET A 88 -5.14 -13.86 1.61
N ASN A 89 -3.88 -13.83 1.34
CA ASN A 89 -2.96 -14.43 2.26
C ASN A 89 -2.92 -13.53 3.52
N ALA A 90 -3.58 -13.96 4.58
CA ALA A 90 -3.59 -13.26 5.88
C ALA A 90 -2.17 -12.95 6.40
N TYR A 91 -1.17 -13.52 5.76
CA TYR A 91 0.22 -13.36 6.11
C TYR A 91 1.04 -12.53 5.13
N SER A 92 0.49 -12.14 3.97
CA SER A 92 1.17 -11.20 3.08
C SER A 92 1.13 -9.80 3.67
N LYS A 93 2.28 -9.16 3.78
CA LYS A 93 2.40 -7.79 4.29
C LYS A 93 3.46 -7.01 3.53
N ILE A 94 3.29 -5.71 3.50
CA ILE A 94 4.31 -4.77 3.08
C ILE A 94 5.05 -4.28 4.31
N LEU A 95 6.36 -4.12 4.18
CA LEU A 95 7.18 -3.34 5.10
C LEU A 95 7.61 -2.06 4.38
N LEU A 96 7.44 -0.94 5.03
CA LEU A 96 7.95 0.34 4.57
C LEU A 96 9.10 0.77 5.49
N ASN A 97 10.30 0.93 4.92
CA ASN A 97 11.52 1.19 5.69
C ASN A 97 11.72 0.20 6.86
N GLY A 98 11.44 -1.08 6.60
CA GLY A 98 11.53 -2.17 7.57
C GLY A 98 10.44 -2.19 8.64
N SER A 99 9.36 -1.41 8.48
CA SER A 99 8.24 -1.36 9.44
C SER A 99 6.93 -1.81 8.80
N ASP A 100 6.15 -2.62 9.52
CA ASP A 100 4.78 -2.96 9.17
C ASP A 100 3.75 -1.95 9.69
N ARG A 101 4.21 -0.89 10.38
CA ARG A 101 3.41 0.25 10.82
C ARG A 101 3.63 1.43 9.87
N TYR A 102 2.75 1.63 8.93
CA TYR A 102 2.73 2.74 7.98
C TYR A 102 1.29 3.22 7.76
N LEU A 103 1.14 4.44 7.27
CA LEU A 103 -0.17 4.96 6.93
C LEU A 103 -0.46 4.78 5.45
N VAL A 104 -1.69 4.42 5.12
CA VAL A 104 -2.22 4.41 3.76
C VAL A 104 -3.27 5.50 3.65
N ILE A 105 -3.08 6.40 2.70
CA ILE A 105 -3.98 7.50 2.40
C ILE A 105 -4.44 7.35 0.96
N ILE A 106 -5.74 7.19 0.75
CA ILE A 106 -6.34 7.11 -0.59
C ILE A 106 -7.22 8.33 -0.77
N ASP A 107 -6.92 9.15 -1.78
CA ASP A 107 -7.64 10.41 -2.06
C ASP A 107 -7.83 11.29 -0.82
N GLY A 108 -6.81 11.39 0.04
CA GLY A 108 -6.85 12.18 1.27
C GLY A 108 -7.45 11.48 2.50
N VAL A 109 -8.06 10.32 2.36
CA VAL A 109 -8.70 9.57 3.45
C VAL A 109 -7.80 8.46 3.97
N ARG A 110 -7.65 8.39 5.31
CA ARG A 110 -6.96 7.27 5.97
C ARG A 110 -7.64 5.95 5.65
N SER A 111 -6.86 4.97 5.20
CA SER A 111 -7.38 3.70 4.68
C SER A 111 -6.88 2.44 5.38
N ASN A 112 -6.12 2.57 6.45
CA ASN A 112 -5.65 1.43 7.25
C ASN A 112 -6.79 0.71 7.99
N TRP A 113 -6.65 -0.61 8.12
CA TRP A 113 -7.45 -1.45 9.00
C TRP A 113 -6.72 -1.68 10.33
N ASN A 114 -7.23 -1.18 11.42
CA ASN A 114 -6.63 -1.42 12.75
C ASN A 114 -7.08 -2.74 13.38
N GLY A 115 -7.97 -3.47 12.73
CA GLY A 115 -8.55 -4.71 13.26
C GLY A 115 -7.62 -5.91 13.15
N SER A 116 -6.85 -6.00 12.06
CA SER A 116 -5.97 -7.14 11.81
C SER A 116 -4.62 -6.99 12.50
N SER A 117 -4.09 -8.07 13.05
CA SER A 117 -2.71 -8.10 13.57
C SER A 117 -1.65 -8.29 12.47
N TYR A 118 -2.05 -8.65 11.25
CA TYR A 118 -1.14 -9.05 10.18
C TYR A 118 -1.01 -8.03 9.06
N ASN A 119 -2.12 -7.46 8.59
CA ASN A 119 -2.11 -6.57 7.44
C ASN A 119 -2.95 -5.33 7.70
N ASP A 120 -2.34 -4.15 7.59
CA ASP A 120 -3.02 -2.88 7.80
C ASP A 120 -3.82 -2.43 6.56
N PHE A 121 -3.45 -2.90 5.38
CA PHE A 121 -4.14 -2.61 4.13
C PHE A 121 -3.78 -3.64 3.05
N ASP A 122 -4.78 -4.07 2.29
CA ASP A 122 -4.61 -4.99 1.16
C ASP A 122 -4.58 -4.21 -0.16
N PHE A 123 -3.39 -3.99 -0.69
CA PHE A 123 -3.20 -3.23 -1.92
C PHE A 123 -3.71 -3.94 -3.18
N SER A 124 -3.95 -5.25 -3.13
CA SER A 124 -4.50 -6.00 -4.26
C SER A 124 -5.96 -5.67 -4.56
N VAL A 125 -6.67 -5.06 -3.59
CA VAL A 125 -8.07 -4.63 -3.78
C VAL A 125 -8.21 -3.40 -4.69
N LEU A 126 -7.11 -2.71 -5.01
CA LEU A 126 -7.13 -1.51 -5.86
C LEU A 126 -6.61 -1.83 -7.26
N PRO A 127 -7.47 -1.79 -8.31
CA PRO A 127 -7.01 -1.97 -9.69
C PRO A 127 -6.02 -0.89 -10.13
N ALA A 128 -4.91 -1.27 -10.77
CA ALA A 128 -3.92 -0.29 -11.24
C ALA A 128 -4.50 0.69 -12.28
N GLY A 129 -5.46 0.24 -13.08
CA GLY A 129 -6.10 1.06 -14.12
C GLY A 129 -6.86 2.29 -13.59
N MET A 130 -7.27 2.28 -12.30
CA MET A 130 -7.92 3.44 -11.66
C MET A 130 -6.93 4.41 -11.00
N LEU A 131 -5.65 4.09 -10.94
CA LEU A 131 -4.65 4.89 -10.24
C LEU A 131 -4.10 6.00 -11.14
N GLU A 132 -3.94 7.19 -10.58
CA GLU A 132 -3.19 8.30 -11.15
C GLU A 132 -1.75 8.28 -10.67
N SER A 133 -1.55 8.04 -9.36
CA SER A 133 -0.21 7.89 -8.78
C SER A 133 -0.21 7.05 -7.51
N VAL A 134 0.95 6.47 -7.22
CA VAL A 134 1.28 5.85 -5.93
C VAL A 134 2.58 6.46 -5.45
N GLU A 135 2.59 6.91 -4.20
CA GLU A 135 3.69 7.66 -3.62
C GLU A 135 4.07 7.10 -2.26
N VAL A 136 5.36 7.10 -1.98
CA VAL A 136 5.92 6.85 -0.65
C VAL A 136 6.50 8.16 -0.13
N LEU A 137 6.13 8.49 1.10
CA LEU A 137 6.63 9.64 1.82
C LEU A 137 7.36 9.16 3.08
N SER A 138 8.41 9.86 3.46
CA SER A 138 9.18 9.58 4.66
C SER A 138 8.34 9.69 5.94
N SER A 139 8.86 9.18 7.06
CA SER A 139 8.20 9.24 8.37
C SER A 139 7.99 10.68 8.86
N ALA A 140 8.80 11.61 8.41
CA ALA A 140 8.63 13.04 8.71
C ALA A 140 7.27 13.60 8.27
N ALA A 141 6.70 13.06 7.18
CA ALA A 141 5.35 13.40 6.74
C ALA A 141 4.26 12.90 7.71
N GLY A 142 4.57 11.89 8.51
CA GLY A 142 3.61 11.22 9.40
C GLY A 142 3.01 12.12 10.47
N SER A 143 3.71 13.16 10.91
CA SER A 143 3.25 14.07 11.95
C SER A 143 1.91 14.75 11.64
N VAL A 144 1.62 14.98 10.36
CA VAL A 144 0.35 15.57 9.91
C VAL A 144 -0.67 14.49 9.53
N TYR A 145 -0.20 13.38 8.99
CA TYR A 145 -1.09 12.31 8.50
C TYR A 145 -1.61 11.38 9.60
N GLY A 146 -0.92 11.30 10.75
CA GLY A 146 -1.38 10.50 11.87
C GLY A 146 -0.29 9.66 12.54
N ASN A 147 -0.67 9.12 13.67
CA ASN A 147 0.20 8.57 14.68
C ASN A 147 0.84 7.20 14.37
N ALA A 148 0.43 6.49 13.35
CA ALA A 148 0.96 5.15 13.04
C ALA A 148 2.02 5.15 11.92
N ALA A 149 2.57 6.30 11.53
CA ALA A 149 3.51 6.44 10.42
C ALA A 149 4.97 6.09 10.79
N LYS A 150 5.19 5.04 11.59
CA LYS A 150 6.51 4.56 12.00
C LYS A 150 7.45 4.32 10.80
N GLY A 151 6.94 3.70 9.73
CA GLY A 151 7.67 3.44 8.49
C GLY A 151 7.54 4.54 7.44
N GLY A 152 6.55 5.41 7.59
CA GLY A 152 6.20 6.44 6.60
C GLY A 152 4.74 6.40 6.15
N VAL A 153 4.46 7.05 5.03
CA VAL A 153 3.11 7.16 4.46
C VAL A 153 3.11 6.66 3.01
N ILE A 154 2.11 5.89 2.66
CA ILE A 154 1.79 5.49 1.29
C ILE A 154 0.57 6.28 0.87
N ARG A 155 0.74 7.15 -0.13
CA ARG A 155 -0.33 7.97 -0.70
C ARG A 155 -0.72 7.43 -2.07
N ILE A 156 -2.01 7.18 -2.25
CA ILE A 156 -2.60 6.70 -3.49
C ILE A 156 -3.59 7.75 -3.97
N THR A 157 -3.44 8.17 -5.22
CA THR A 157 -4.36 9.08 -5.89
C THR A 157 -5.07 8.32 -7.01
N THR A 158 -6.39 8.38 -7.04
CA THR A 158 -7.18 7.77 -8.11
C THR A 158 -7.41 8.76 -9.24
N LYS A 159 -7.61 8.24 -10.46
CA LYS A 159 -7.84 9.06 -11.66
C LYS A 159 -9.06 9.97 -11.50
N LYS A 160 -8.87 11.19 -11.95
CA LYS A 160 -9.86 12.25 -11.89
C LYS A 160 -10.64 12.33 -13.21
N ALA A 161 -11.76 13.02 -13.12
CA ALA A 161 -12.56 13.36 -14.28
C ALA A 161 -11.76 14.22 -15.28
N VAL A 162 -12.07 14.06 -16.54
CA VAL A 162 -11.55 14.86 -17.66
C VAL A 162 -12.68 15.67 -18.27
N GLU A 163 -12.37 16.79 -18.91
CA GLU A 163 -13.37 17.54 -19.68
C GLU A 163 -13.95 16.65 -20.78
N GLY A 164 -15.28 16.70 -20.94
CA GLY A 164 -15.99 15.76 -21.80
C GLY A 164 -16.12 14.38 -21.18
N VAL A 165 -16.01 13.35 -21.98
CA VAL A 165 -16.15 11.95 -21.57
C VAL A 165 -15.04 11.12 -22.18
N LYS A 166 -14.45 10.25 -21.38
CA LYS A 166 -13.47 9.26 -21.82
C LYS A 166 -13.80 7.90 -21.20
N THR A 167 -13.97 6.90 -22.04
CA THR A 167 -14.10 5.50 -21.62
C THR A 167 -12.87 4.71 -22.04
N SER A 168 -12.30 3.95 -21.14
CA SER A 168 -11.18 3.05 -21.41
C SER A 168 -11.55 1.63 -21.04
N ILE A 169 -11.32 0.70 -21.94
CA ILE A 169 -11.51 -0.74 -21.74
C ILE A 169 -10.15 -1.41 -21.87
N ASN A 170 -9.77 -2.21 -20.88
CA ASN A 170 -8.57 -3.04 -20.94
C ASN A 170 -8.99 -4.51 -20.83
N LEU A 171 -8.52 -5.32 -21.77
CA LEU A 171 -8.67 -6.77 -21.79
C LEU A 171 -7.26 -7.38 -21.77
N GLU A 172 -7.07 -8.35 -20.90
CA GLU A 172 -5.77 -9.00 -20.71
C GLU A 172 -5.94 -10.50 -20.48
N THR A 173 -4.99 -11.28 -20.99
CA THR A 173 -4.82 -12.68 -20.64
C THR A 173 -3.35 -13.00 -20.42
N ASP A 174 -3.06 -14.08 -19.69
CA ASP A 174 -1.70 -14.52 -19.42
C ASP A 174 -1.50 -16.03 -19.61
N SER A 175 -0.23 -16.45 -19.52
CA SER A 175 0.16 -17.85 -19.70
C SER A 175 -0.25 -18.77 -18.54
N TYR A 176 -0.80 -18.24 -17.45
CA TYR A 176 -1.39 -19.00 -16.34
C TYR A 176 -2.92 -19.07 -16.44
N GLY A 177 -3.48 -18.66 -17.59
CA GLY A 177 -4.92 -18.66 -17.82
C GLY A 177 -5.64 -17.55 -17.05
N ARG A 178 -4.94 -16.46 -16.73
CA ARG A 178 -5.61 -15.25 -16.23
C ARG A 178 -6.45 -14.66 -17.34
N GLU A 179 -7.63 -14.23 -16.98
CA GLU A 179 -8.51 -13.39 -17.79
C GLU A 179 -8.85 -12.16 -16.96
N GLN A 180 -8.54 -10.98 -17.48
CA GLN A 180 -8.81 -9.72 -16.79
C GLN A 180 -9.51 -8.74 -17.71
N GLU A 181 -10.57 -8.16 -17.18
CA GLU A 181 -11.40 -7.15 -17.84
C GLU A 181 -11.47 -5.93 -16.93
N ASN A 182 -11.13 -4.75 -17.47
CA ASN A 182 -11.24 -3.48 -16.76
C ASN A 182 -12.00 -2.49 -17.62
N ILE A 183 -12.86 -1.70 -17.00
CA ILE A 183 -13.49 -0.53 -17.60
C ILE A 183 -13.28 0.66 -16.68
N LEU A 184 -12.92 1.80 -17.26
CA LEU A 184 -12.83 3.08 -16.58
C LEU A 184 -13.57 4.13 -17.43
N HIS A 185 -14.52 4.82 -16.82
CA HIS A 185 -15.32 5.86 -17.45
C HIS A 185 -15.18 7.15 -16.65
N LEU A 186 -14.59 8.15 -17.27
CA LEU A 186 -14.32 9.46 -16.69
C LEU A 186 -15.13 10.51 -17.45
N GLY A 187 -15.64 11.51 -16.75
CA GLY A 187 -16.32 12.59 -17.42
C GLY A 187 -16.54 13.82 -16.56
N LYS A 188 -16.68 14.97 -17.25
CA LYS A 188 -17.07 16.24 -16.65
C LYS A 188 -18.03 16.95 -17.58
N SER A 189 -19.12 17.43 -17.03
CA SER A 189 -20.13 18.20 -17.76
C SER A 189 -20.73 19.27 -16.83
N GLY A 190 -20.48 20.52 -17.15
CA GLY A 190 -20.85 21.65 -16.29
C GLY A 190 -20.18 21.52 -14.91
N GLU A 191 -20.99 21.57 -13.88
CA GLU A 191 -20.52 21.48 -12.48
C GLU A 191 -20.41 20.04 -11.97
N TRP A 192 -20.71 19.03 -12.78
CA TRP A 192 -20.63 17.63 -12.40
C TRP A 192 -19.41 16.95 -13.03
N SER A 193 -18.70 16.18 -12.21
CA SER A 193 -17.64 15.30 -12.68
C SER A 193 -17.77 13.92 -12.05
N TRP A 194 -17.32 12.89 -12.78
CA TRP A 194 -17.44 11.51 -12.33
C TRP A 194 -16.30 10.64 -12.80
N SER A 195 -16.02 9.62 -12.00
CA SER A 195 -15.15 8.51 -12.32
C SER A 195 -15.86 7.22 -11.93
N VAL A 196 -16.04 6.31 -12.89
CA VAL A 196 -16.65 4.99 -12.65
C VAL A 196 -15.69 3.92 -13.15
N TYR A 197 -15.43 2.92 -12.35
CA TYR A 197 -14.61 1.79 -12.75
C TYR A 197 -15.24 0.45 -12.38
N ALA A 198 -14.92 -0.57 -13.14
CA ALA A 198 -15.20 -1.96 -12.82
C ALA A 198 -14.05 -2.84 -13.31
N ARG A 199 -13.74 -3.88 -12.54
CA ARG A 199 -12.74 -4.89 -12.88
C ARG A 199 -13.24 -6.26 -12.51
N LYS A 200 -12.95 -7.23 -13.38
CA LYS A 200 -13.02 -8.65 -13.08
C LYS A 200 -11.70 -9.30 -13.46
N SER A 201 -11.19 -10.17 -12.61
CA SER A 201 -9.98 -10.95 -12.87
C SER A 201 -10.17 -12.37 -12.35
N ILE A 202 -9.89 -13.35 -13.18
CA ILE A 202 -9.90 -14.76 -12.83
C ILE A 202 -8.53 -15.31 -13.17
N MET A 203 -7.92 -16.06 -12.23
CA MET A 203 -6.65 -16.74 -12.44
C MET A 203 -6.75 -18.18 -11.89
N GLY A 204 -6.19 -19.13 -12.62
CA GLY A 204 -6.07 -20.52 -12.20
C GLY A 204 -4.72 -20.83 -11.54
N ASP A 205 -4.26 -22.04 -11.73
CA ASP A 205 -2.97 -22.51 -11.24
C ASP A 205 -1.83 -21.70 -11.85
N TYR A 206 -0.83 -21.38 -11.04
CA TYR A 206 0.41 -20.79 -11.55
C TYR A 206 1.59 -21.75 -11.39
N SER A 207 2.68 -21.46 -12.06
CA SER A 207 3.93 -22.20 -11.91
C SER A 207 5.03 -21.32 -11.37
N SER A 208 5.71 -21.79 -10.33
CA SER A 208 7.02 -21.28 -9.98
C SER A 208 8.05 -21.76 -11.02
N ALA A 209 9.29 -21.33 -10.91
CA ALA A 209 10.36 -21.82 -11.78
C ALA A 209 10.65 -23.33 -11.64
N ARG A 210 10.11 -23.99 -10.62
CA ARG A 210 10.39 -25.39 -10.30
C ARG A 210 9.17 -26.31 -10.38
N GLN A 211 7.97 -25.78 -10.10
CA GLN A 211 6.76 -26.61 -10.02
C GLN A 211 5.48 -25.83 -10.26
N SER A 212 4.43 -26.54 -10.67
CA SER A 212 3.07 -26.00 -10.70
C SER A 212 2.52 -25.87 -9.27
N ILE A 213 1.88 -24.74 -8.99
CA ILE A 213 1.27 -24.43 -7.70
C ILE A 213 -0.23 -24.27 -7.92
N PRO A 214 -1.03 -25.23 -7.44
CA PRO A 214 -2.47 -25.13 -7.53
C PRO A 214 -2.97 -23.89 -6.79
N SER A 215 -3.69 -23.05 -7.50
CA SER A 215 -4.29 -21.83 -6.96
C SER A 215 -5.57 -21.48 -7.71
N TYR A 216 -6.31 -20.56 -7.19
CA TYR A 216 -7.47 -19.97 -7.86
C TYR A 216 -7.71 -18.58 -7.28
N GLU A 217 -7.95 -17.64 -8.16
CA GLU A 217 -8.36 -16.28 -7.80
C GLU A 217 -9.55 -15.88 -8.67
N ASN A 218 -10.57 -15.30 -8.05
CA ASN A 218 -11.67 -14.62 -8.73
C ASN A 218 -11.94 -13.34 -7.96
N VAL A 219 -11.64 -12.21 -8.59
CA VAL A 219 -11.69 -10.87 -7.99
C VAL A 219 -12.59 -9.97 -8.81
N GLU A 220 -13.49 -9.27 -8.14
CA GLU A 220 -14.38 -8.29 -8.72
C GLU A 220 -14.27 -6.97 -7.92
N ASN A 221 -14.09 -5.87 -8.64
CA ASN A 221 -14.04 -4.51 -8.07
C ASN A 221 -14.98 -3.60 -8.85
N ALA A 222 -15.62 -2.68 -8.15
CA ALA A 222 -16.33 -1.59 -8.80
C ALA A 222 -16.32 -0.35 -7.89
N GLY A 223 -16.39 0.82 -8.51
CA GLY A 223 -16.50 2.06 -7.74
C GLY A 223 -16.96 3.22 -8.58
N ILE A 224 -17.48 4.22 -7.88
CA ILE A 224 -17.91 5.50 -8.41
C ILE A 224 -17.39 6.62 -7.52
N LYS A 225 -16.90 7.68 -8.15
CA LYS A 225 -16.64 8.98 -7.54
C LYS A 225 -17.45 10.01 -8.30
N LEU A 226 -18.30 10.75 -7.61
CA LEU A 226 -19.15 11.78 -8.16
C LEU A 226 -18.86 13.09 -7.42
N THR A 227 -18.49 14.13 -8.16
CA THR A 227 -18.23 15.45 -7.59
C THR A 227 -19.20 16.47 -8.19
N LYS A 228 -19.82 17.26 -7.32
CA LYS A 228 -20.58 18.46 -7.65
C LYS A 228 -19.73 19.66 -7.27
N ALA A 229 -19.39 20.48 -8.25
CA ALA A 229 -18.71 21.76 -8.03
C ALA A 229 -19.74 22.90 -7.92
N TRP A 230 -19.41 23.93 -7.14
CA TRP A 230 -20.10 25.21 -7.09
C TRP A 230 -19.11 26.32 -7.50
N GLY A 231 -18.95 26.51 -8.81
CA GLY A 231 -17.90 27.34 -9.37
C GLY A 231 -16.49 26.78 -9.03
N GLU A 232 -15.57 27.65 -8.73
CA GLU A 232 -14.19 27.31 -8.32
C GLU A 232 -13.99 27.27 -6.80
N THR A 233 -15.06 27.51 -6.05
CA THR A 233 -14.95 27.77 -4.60
C THR A 233 -15.33 26.60 -3.71
N ALA A 234 -16.11 25.65 -4.20
CA ALA A 234 -16.53 24.53 -3.37
C ALA A 234 -16.84 23.28 -4.19
N ASP A 235 -16.48 22.12 -3.66
CA ASP A 235 -16.73 20.79 -4.21
C ASP A 235 -17.35 19.88 -3.15
N LEU A 236 -18.35 19.08 -3.55
CA LEU A 236 -18.86 17.97 -2.76
C LEU A 236 -18.60 16.67 -3.53
N THR A 237 -17.83 15.79 -2.95
CA THR A 237 -17.45 14.51 -3.56
C THR A 237 -18.03 13.34 -2.78
N LEU A 238 -18.78 12.49 -3.46
CA LEU A 238 -19.24 11.19 -3.00
C LEU A 238 -18.40 10.11 -3.67
N SER A 239 -17.78 9.26 -2.88
CA SER A 239 -17.02 8.09 -3.35
C SER A 239 -17.58 6.82 -2.75
N TYR A 240 -17.84 5.81 -3.58
CA TYR A 240 -18.27 4.48 -3.14
C TYR A 240 -17.52 3.42 -3.93
N SER A 241 -17.00 2.42 -3.24
CA SER A 241 -16.31 1.29 -3.86
C SER A 241 -16.63 -0.02 -3.17
N VAL A 242 -16.64 -1.09 -3.95
CA VAL A 242 -16.85 -2.47 -3.50
C VAL A 242 -15.77 -3.38 -4.05
N PHE A 243 -15.41 -4.37 -3.25
CA PHE A 243 -14.50 -5.44 -3.61
C PHE A 243 -15.09 -6.79 -3.20
N SER A 244 -14.92 -7.81 -4.04
CA SER A 244 -15.25 -9.19 -3.73
C SER A 244 -14.16 -10.10 -4.31
N GLY A 245 -13.53 -10.89 -3.47
CA GLY A 245 -12.50 -11.84 -3.85
C GLY A 245 -12.74 -13.24 -3.30
N ARG A 246 -12.51 -14.25 -4.12
CA ARG A 246 -12.45 -15.65 -3.72
C ARG A 246 -11.11 -16.21 -4.13
N TYR A 247 -10.43 -16.86 -3.19
CA TYR A 247 -9.08 -17.35 -3.36
C TYR A 247 -9.00 -18.80 -2.90
N LYS A 248 -8.33 -19.62 -3.68
CA LYS A 248 -7.95 -20.95 -3.25
C LYS A 248 -6.46 -21.09 -3.36
N SER A 249 -5.83 -21.61 -2.33
CA SER A 249 -4.41 -21.89 -2.34
C SER A 249 -4.13 -23.22 -1.65
N LYS A 250 -3.11 -23.89 -2.13
CA LYS A 250 -2.62 -25.09 -1.51
C LYS A 250 -1.74 -24.72 -0.34
N ILE A 251 -2.15 -25.14 0.84
CA ILE A 251 -1.36 -25.03 2.06
C ILE A 251 -0.98 -26.42 2.51
N PHE A 252 0.16 -26.56 3.14
CA PHE A 252 0.51 -27.78 3.81
C PHE A 252 0.90 -27.53 5.25
N ASN A 253 0.66 -28.54 6.07
CA ASN A 253 1.08 -28.58 7.44
C ASN A 253 1.80 -29.90 7.69
N TYR A 254 2.74 -29.94 8.60
CA TYR A 254 3.32 -31.17 9.07
C TYR A 254 2.59 -31.61 10.33
N LYS A 255 2.00 -32.78 10.27
CA LYS A 255 1.43 -33.42 11.44
C LYS A 255 2.48 -34.34 12.04
N ASN A 256 2.81 -34.13 13.31
CA ASN A 256 3.58 -35.13 14.04
C ASN A 256 2.69 -36.34 14.27
N THR A 257 3.06 -37.49 13.72
CA THR A 257 2.37 -38.75 13.89
C THR A 257 3.02 -39.66 14.95
N GLU A 258 4.13 -39.22 15.55
CA GLU A 258 4.75 -39.91 16.70
C GLU A 258 4.02 -39.48 17.97
N PRO A 259 3.29 -40.37 18.64
CA PRO A 259 2.57 -40.05 19.88
C PRO A 259 3.48 -39.95 21.10
N ASP A 260 4.69 -40.46 21.02
CA ASP A 260 5.68 -40.47 22.09
C ASP A 260 6.57 -39.23 22.01
N GLU A 261 6.34 -38.27 22.93
CA GLU A 261 7.09 -37.00 22.98
C GLU A 261 8.59 -37.18 23.30
N THR A 262 9.00 -38.36 23.76
CA THR A 262 10.41 -38.67 24.02
C THR A 262 11.19 -39.09 22.78
N LYS A 263 10.46 -39.37 21.69
CA LYS A 263 11.02 -39.75 20.40
C LYS A 263 11.09 -38.57 19.42
N PRO A 264 12.00 -38.61 18.45
CA PRO A 264 12.02 -37.62 17.39
C PRO A 264 10.67 -37.55 16.65
N PRO A 265 10.12 -36.35 16.39
CA PRO A 265 8.83 -36.20 15.74
C PRO A 265 8.84 -36.86 14.35
N LYS A 266 7.91 -37.77 14.10
CA LYS A 266 7.64 -38.32 12.78
C LYS A 266 6.68 -37.40 12.04
N LEU A 267 7.22 -36.50 11.25
CA LEU A 267 6.45 -35.50 10.52
C LEU A 267 5.91 -36.08 9.20
N VAL A 268 4.59 -36.10 9.07
CA VAL A 268 3.92 -36.43 7.80
C VAL A 268 3.36 -35.16 7.19
N LYS A 269 3.72 -34.94 5.91
CA LYS A 269 3.23 -33.80 5.14
C LYS A 269 1.75 -33.97 4.84
N ASN A 270 0.97 -33.00 5.30
CA ASN A 270 -0.46 -32.96 5.09
C ASN A 270 -0.78 -31.77 4.19
N ILE A 271 -1.38 -32.03 3.02
CA ILE A 271 -1.65 -31.02 2.00
C ILE A 271 -3.16 -30.77 1.97
N PHE A 272 -3.57 -29.52 1.99
CA PHE A 272 -4.98 -29.14 1.91
C PHE A 272 -5.16 -27.86 1.10
N MET A 273 -6.33 -27.69 0.51
CA MET A 273 -6.74 -26.46 -0.16
C MET A 273 -7.45 -25.55 0.85
N THR A 274 -7.11 -24.28 0.86
CA THR A 274 -7.91 -23.26 1.53
C THR A 274 -8.89 -22.65 0.54
N ASP A 275 -10.09 -22.36 0.97
CA ASP A 275 -11.07 -21.54 0.26
C ASP A 275 -11.26 -20.25 1.10
N ALA A 276 -10.79 -19.14 0.59
CA ALA A 276 -10.85 -17.87 1.28
C ALA A 276 -11.74 -16.91 0.51
N ARG A 277 -12.49 -16.08 1.25
CA ARG A 277 -13.36 -15.05 0.69
C ARG A 277 -13.13 -13.75 1.41
N LYS A 278 -13.13 -12.67 0.65
CA LYS A 278 -13.02 -11.32 1.17
C LYS A 278 -14.00 -10.40 0.46
N THR A 279 -14.68 -9.56 1.22
CA THR A 279 -15.46 -8.46 0.67
C THR A 279 -15.13 -7.19 1.41
N GLU A 280 -15.04 -6.09 0.68
CA GLU A 280 -14.90 -4.74 1.24
C GLU A 280 -15.92 -3.81 0.63
N ASP A 281 -16.41 -2.85 1.41
CA ASP A 281 -17.15 -1.69 0.94
C ASP A 281 -16.61 -0.42 1.61
N ASN A 282 -16.48 0.65 0.84
CA ASN A 282 -15.98 1.93 1.30
C ASN A 282 -16.88 3.04 0.79
N LEU A 283 -17.34 3.90 1.69
CA LEU A 283 -18.16 5.07 1.40
C LEU A 283 -17.49 6.29 2.01
N THR A 284 -17.33 7.35 1.21
CA THR A 284 -16.79 8.64 1.67
C THR A 284 -17.64 9.76 1.10
N LEU A 285 -17.94 10.75 1.93
CA LEU A 285 -18.49 12.03 1.55
C LEU A 285 -17.55 13.12 2.01
N GLU A 286 -17.05 13.93 1.07
CA GLU A 286 -16.09 15.01 1.33
C GLU A 286 -16.61 16.33 0.77
N TYR A 287 -16.48 17.38 1.56
CA TYR A 287 -16.76 18.74 1.14
C TYR A 287 -15.48 19.57 1.26
N GLU A 288 -15.03 20.11 0.13
CA GLU A 288 -13.92 21.06 0.05
C GLU A 288 -14.47 22.45 -0.21
N ARG A 289 -13.95 23.45 0.51
CA ARG A 289 -14.23 24.87 0.28
C ARG A 289 -12.93 25.65 0.19
N LYS A 290 -12.76 26.37 -0.91
CA LYS A 290 -11.68 27.33 -1.13
C LYS A 290 -12.22 28.73 -0.82
N PHE A 291 -11.65 29.38 0.17
CA PHE A 291 -11.99 30.76 0.52
C PHE A 291 -11.14 31.75 -0.28
N SER A 292 -9.93 31.34 -0.65
CA SER A 292 -9.00 32.02 -1.54
C SER A 292 -7.97 31.03 -2.10
N ASP A 293 -7.03 31.47 -2.94
CA ASP A 293 -5.92 30.65 -3.43
C ASP A 293 -5.00 30.13 -2.33
N THR A 294 -5.03 30.75 -1.16
CA THR A 294 -4.16 30.44 0.00
C THR A 294 -4.94 29.99 1.23
N GLU A 295 -6.25 29.79 1.10
CA GLU A 295 -7.11 29.44 2.23
C GLU A 295 -8.17 28.42 1.80
N ASN A 296 -8.18 27.24 2.44
CA ASN A 296 -9.18 26.21 2.19
C ASN A 296 -9.52 25.40 3.44
N ASN A 297 -10.67 24.74 3.36
CA ASN A 297 -11.13 23.78 4.35
C ASN A 297 -11.65 22.51 3.65
N ILE A 298 -11.32 21.36 4.21
CA ILE A 298 -11.81 20.06 3.75
C ILE A 298 -12.39 19.32 4.94
N VAL A 299 -13.65 18.92 4.81
CA VAL A 299 -14.38 18.14 5.82
C VAL A 299 -14.87 16.85 5.19
N GLY A 300 -14.71 15.74 5.87
CA GLY A 300 -15.19 14.47 5.34
C GLY A 300 -15.67 13.49 6.42
N ILE A 301 -16.59 12.65 5.99
CA ILE A 301 -17.06 11.48 6.75
C ILE A 301 -16.87 10.24 5.89
N TYR A 302 -16.56 9.12 6.55
CA TYR A 302 -16.38 7.86 5.84
C TYR A 302 -16.82 6.66 6.66
N ARG A 303 -17.22 5.62 5.96
CA ARG A 303 -17.49 4.29 6.51
C ARG A 303 -16.82 3.24 5.64
N ARG A 304 -16.19 2.28 6.26
CA ARG A 304 -15.52 1.16 5.62
C ARG A 304 -15.89 -0.12 6.32
N SER A 305 -16.11 -1.19 5.56
CA SER A 305 -16.38 -2.52 6.10
C SER A 305 -15.52 -3.55 5.37
N SER A 306 -15.02 -4.54 6.08
CA SER A 306 -14.31 -5.69 5.52
C SER A 306 -14.78 -6.97 6.19
N ASN A 307 -15.14 -7.95 5.37
CA ASN A 307 -15.45 -9.30 5.82
C ASN A 307 -14.45 -10.25 5.17
N SER A 308 -13.75 -11.01 5.97
CA SER A 308 -12.77 -12.01 5.54
C SER A 308 -13.06 -13.35 6.17
N ALA A 309 -13.11 -14.40 5.37
CA ALA A 309 -13.37 -15.76 5.84
C ALA A 309 -12.44 -16.76 5.16
N TYR A 310 -11.94 -17.72 5.94
CA TYR A 310 -11.21 -18.88 5.44
C TYR A 310 -11.93 -20.15 5.83
N ASP A 311 -12.05 -21.05 4.87
CA ASP A 311 -12.39 -22.42 5.13
C ASP A 311 -11.12 -23.27 5.08
N ARG A 312 -10.76 -23.89 6.20
CA ARG A 312 -9.61 -24.78 6.30
C ARG A 312 -10.13 -26.23 6.32
N SER A 313 -10.39 -26.78 5.15
CA SER A 313 -10.85 -28.16 5.05
C SER A 313 -9.72 -29.18 5.28
N LEU A 314 -9.50 -29.53 6.52
CA LEU A 314 -8.79 -30.74 6.94
C LEU A 314 -9.65 -31.51 7.91
N ASN A 315 -10.60 -32.32 7.44
CA ASN A 315 -11.40 -33.23 8.26
C ASN A 315 -12.02 -32.64 9.56
N VAL A 316 -11.88 -31.34 9.79
CA VAL A 316 -12.45 -30.56 10.87
C VAL A 316 -12.81 -29.20 10.30
N GLU A 317 -14.08 -28.89 10.25
CA GLU A 317 -14.58 -27.55 9.94
C GLU A 317 -14.01 -26.56 10.95
N ARG A 318 -13.07 -25.75 10.53
CA ARG A 318 -12.44 -24.70 11.35
C ARG A 318 -12.46 -23.39 10.58
N PRO A 319 -13.61 -22.73 10.47
CA PRO A 319 -13.69 -21.43 9.81
C PRO A 319 -12.90 -20.40 10.62
N TRP A 320 -12.10 -19.62 9.90
CA TRP A 320 -11.58 -18.36 10.40
C TRP A 320 -12.43 -17.24 9.81
N LEU A 321 -12.84 -16.30 10.63
CA LEU A 321 -13.70 -15.18 10.24
C LEU A 321 -13.21 -13.90 10.91
N LEU A 322 -13.19 -12.81 10.15
CA LEU A 322 -12.91 -11.48 10.68
C LEU A 322 -13.77 -10.43 9.97
N ASP A 323 -14.67 -9.81 10.72
CA ASP A 323 -15.51 -8.71 10.27
C ASP A 323 -15.07 -7.42 10.93
N LEU A 324 -14.66 -6.47 10.12
CA LEU A 324 -14.18 -5.17 10.55
C LEU A 324 -15.07 -4.05 10.01
N GLN A 325 -15.24 -3.00 10.81
CA GLN A 325 -15.88 -1.76 10.40
C GLN A 325 -15.11 -0.57 10.96
N THR A 326 -14.92 0.46 10.14
CA THR A 326 -14.39 1.76 10.56
C THR A 326 -15.35 2.86 10.13
N GLU A 327 -15.72 3.72 11.05
CA GLU A 327 -16.48 4.96 10.82
C GLU A 327 -15.60 6.13 11.21
N GLY A 328 -15.51 7.17 10.39
CA GLY A 328 -14.63 8.28 10.66
C GLY A 328 -15.13 9.63 10.18
N PHE A 329 -14.55 10.65 10.78
CA PHE A 329 -14.71 12.06 10.44
C PHE A 329 -13.33 12.71 10.43
N PHE A 330 -13.12 13.63 9.52
CA PHE A 330 -11.96 14.52 9.54
C PHE A 330 -12.33 15.93 9.11
N ASP A 331 -11.61 16.89 9.67
CA ASP A 331 -11.65 18.29 9.29
C ASP A 331 -10.22 18.80 9.16
N ARG A 332 -9.95 19.57 8.13
CA ARG A 332 -8.65 20.14 7.83
C ARG A 332 -8.83 21.54 7.26
N TYR A 333 -8.27 22.50 7.97
CA TYR A 333 -8.24 23.88 7.54
C TYR A 333 -6.81 24.34 7.33
N SER A 334 -6.55 25.02 6.22
CA SER A 334 -5.23 25.57 5.87
C SER A 334 -5.35 27.01 5.42
N LYS A 335 -4.42 27.84 5.89
CA LYS A 335 -4.35 29.25 5.53
C LYS A 335 -2.94 29.78 5.56
N GLN A 336 -2.53 30.46 4.50
CA GLN A 336 -1.37 31.34 4.52
C GLN A 336 -1.77 32.67 5.19
N TRP A 337 -1.58 32.75 6.51
CA TRP A 337 -1.96 33.91 7.29
C TRP A 337 -0.90 35.05 7.23
N HIS A 338 0.30 34.72 6.77
CA HIS A 338 1.39 35.65 6.51
C HIS A 338 2.18 35.12 5.30
N PRO A 339 2.82 35.99 4.46
CA PRO A 339 3.59 35.53 3.31
C PRO A 339 4.66 34.48 3.60
N LYS A 340 5.16 34.44 4.83
CA LYS A 340 6.16 33.48 5.31
C LYS A 340 5.59 32.31 6.10
N HIS A 341 4.29 32.30 6.43
CA HIS A 341 3.68 31.31 7.29
C HIS A 341 2.42 30.72 6.69
N THR A 342 2.37 29.39 6.59
CA THR A 342 1.16 28.65 6.26
C THR A 342 0.80 27.75 7.43
N LEU A 343 -0.31 28.06 8.08
CA LEU A 343 -0.87 27.23 9.16
C LEU A 343 -1.85 26.23 8.62
N THR A 344 -1.74 25.00 9.11
CA THR A 344 -2.72 23.94 8.89
C THR A 344 -3.11 23.34 10.22
N GLY A 345 -4.40 23.37 10.51
CA GLY A 345 -4.97 22.70 11.67
C GLY A 345 -5.98 21.65 11.23
N GLY A 346 -6.21 20.66 12.08
CA GLY A 346 -7.23 19.67 11.79
C GLY A 346 -7.65 18.84 12.99
N ALA A 347 -8.77 18.16 12.83
CA ALA A 347 -9.33 17.23 13.79
C ALA A 347 -9.70 15.93 13.10
N GLU A 348 -9.51 14.82 13.77
CA GLU A 348 -9.84 13.49 13.30
C GLU A 348 -10.57 12.71 14.40
N TYR A 349 -11.56 11.96 13.98
CA TYR A 349 -12.26 10.97 14.81
C TYR A 349 -12.45 9.71 14.00
N TYR A 350 -12.13 8.57 14.56
CA TYR A 350 -12.52 7.30 13.98
C TYR A 350 -12.82 6.27 15.05
N LYS A 351 -13.77 5.40 14.70
CA LYS A 351 -14.25 4.31 15.52
C LYS A 351 -14.04 3.02 14.75
N ASP A 352 -13.12 2.21 15.23
CA ASP A 352 -12.82 0.89 14.70
C ASP A 352 -13.58 -0.17 15.49
N LYS A 353 -14.21 -1.10 14.79
CA LYS A 353 -14.98 -2.20 15.38
C LYS A 353 -14.52 -3.54 14.82
N VAL A 354 -14.34 -4.52 15.70
CA VAL A 354 -14.37 -5.95 15.35
C VAL A 354 -15.80 -6.41 15.59
N LEU A 355 -16.57 -6.56 14.53
CA LEU A 355 -17.96 -7.00 14.62
C LEU A 355 -18.07 -8.50 14.91
N ASN A 356 -17.12 -9.28 14.35
CA ASN A 356 -17.06 -10.71 14.55
C ASN A 356 -15.63 -11.20 14.29
N TYR A 357 -15.11 -11.99 15.19
CA TYR A 357 -13.85 -12.73 15.04
C TYR A 357 -14.05 -14.16 15.48
N GLN A 358 -13.60 -15.10 14.66
CA GLN A 358 -13.57 -16.51 14.99
C GLN A 358 -12.27 -17.13 14.50
N ASP A 359 -11.54 -17.78 15.39
CA ASP A 359 -10.43 -18.68 15.06
C ASP A 359 -10.57 -19.94 15.91
N LEU A 360 -10.73 -21.09 15.24
CA LEU A 360 -10.99 -22.37 15.91
C LEU A 360 -12.22 -22.30 16.84
N ALA A 361 -12.01 -22.50 18.13
CA ALA A 361 -13.04 -22.40 19.18
C ALA A 361 -13.17 -20.99 19.76
N ALA A 362 -12.19 -20.13 19.51
CA ALA A 362 -12.16 -18.77 20.00
C ALA A 362 -13.12 -17.89 19.20
N LYS A 363 -14.02 -17.21 19.89
CA LYS A 363 -14.98 -16.27 19.30
C LYS A 363 -14.95 -14.98 20.08
N TYR A 364 -15.00 -13.88 19.36
CA TYR A 364 -15.09 -12.54 19.94
C TYR A 364 -15.95 -11.65 19.05
N SER A 365 -16.77 -10.81 19.66
CA SER A 365 -17.59 -9.81 18.99
C SER A 365 -17.59 -8.49 19.78
N ASP A 366 -17.94 -7.40 19.07
CA ASP A 366 -18.13 -6.06 19.64
C ASP A 366 -16.89 -5.36 20.20
N GLY A 367 -15.68 -5.72 19.72
CA GLY A 367 -14.47 -4.97 20.01
C GLY A 367 -14.51 -3.57 19.39
N THR A 368 -14.53 -2.55 20.23
CA THR A 368 -14.57 -1.15 19.77
C THR A 368 -13.40 -0.36 20.31
N VAL A 369 -12.67 0.30 19.40
CA VAL A 369 -11.60 1.25 19.72
C VAL A 369 -11.95 2.61 19.14
N ILE A 370 -11.92 3.65 19.95
CA ILE A 370 -12.18 5.03 19.53
C ILE A 370 -10.84 5.79 19.55
N SER A 371 -10.53 6.44 18.45
CA SER A 371 -9.38 7.33 18.32
C SER A 371 -9.83 8.73 17.92
N LYS A 372 -9.22 9.72 18.54
CA LYS A 372 -9.43 11.14 18.26
C LYS A 372 -8.07 11.82 18.14
N ALA A 373 -7.99 12.85 17.32
CA ALA A 373 -6.79 13.66 17.27
C ALA A 373 -7.11 15.10 16.91
N VAL A 374 -6.26 16.00 17.38
CA VAL A 374 -6.15 17.37 16.86
C VAL A 374 -4.68 17.63 16.53
N TYR A 375 -4.44 18.40 15.49
CA TYR A 375 -3.09 18.77 15.11
C TYR A 375 -3.00 20.19 14.59
N LEU A 376 -1.79 20.74 14.71
CA LEU A 376 -1.43 22.04 14.15
C LEU A 376 -0.04 21.92 13.52
N GLN A 377 0.12 22.48 12.33
CA GLN A 377 1.38 22.57 11.60
C GLN A 377 1.58 24.01 11.14
N ASP A 378 2.80 24.51 11.24
CA ASP A 378 3.23 25.75 10.59
C ASP A 378 4.38 25.44 9.61
N VAL A 379 4.19 25.87 8.38
CA VAL A 379 5.25 25.91 7.36
C VAL A 379 5.80 27.33 7.34
N TRP A 380 7.04 27.49 7.78
CA TRP A 380 7.69 28.78 7.96
C TRP A 380 8.83 28.99 6.96
N GLN A 381 8.69 29.96 6.06
CA GLN A 381 9.75 30.41 5.15
C GLN A 381 10.69 31.37 5.92
N LEU A 382 11.73 30.80 6.54
CA LEU A 382 12.71 31.56 7.35
C LEU A 382 13.52 32.54 6.51
N ALA A 383 13.97 32.08 5.34
CA ALA A 383 14.67 32.84 4.32
C ALA A 383 14.34 32.25 2.94
N ASP A 384 14.75 32.89 1.85
CA ASP A 384 14.46 32.38 0.49
C ASP A 384 14.97 30.95 0.28
N SER A 385 16.10 30.62 0.91
CA SER A 385 16.74 29.29 0.84
C SER A 385 16.43 28.37 2.03
N VAL A 386 15.68 28.80 3.04
CA VAL A 386 15.47 28.03 4.27
C VAL A 386 13.99 27.97 4.63
N LYS A 387 13.46 26.76 4.73
CA LYS A 387 12.10 26.50 5.18
C LYS A 387 12.12 25.57 6.39
N ALA A 388 11.37 25.91 7.43
CA ALA A 388 11.14 25.08 8.59
C ALA A 388 9.69 24.63 8.63
N VAL A 389 9.43 23.43 9.12
CA VAL A 389 8.09 22.95 9.40
C VAL A 389 8.06 22.44 10.82
N GLY A 390 7.16 23.00 11.62
CA GLY A 390 6.89 22.53 12.97
C GLY A 390 5.48 21.98 13.05
N SER A 391 5.28 20.87 13.74
CA SER A 391 3.95 20.35 13.99
C SER A 391 3.81 19.75 15.37
N LEU A 392 2.59 19.83 15.89
CA LEU A 392 2.17 19.21 17.13
C LEU A 392 0.88 18.44 16.86
N ARG A 393 0.83 17.18 17.31
CA ARG A 393 -0.36 16.36 17.23
C ARG A 393 -0.67 15.75 18.59
N GLN A 394 -1.89 15.95 19.08
CA GLN A 394 -2.41 15.32 20.27
C GLN A 394 -3.37 14.21 19.87
N ASP A 395 -3.05 12.98 20.23
CA ASP A 395 -3.89 11.80 20.01
C ASP A 395 -4.51 11.33 21.33
N TRP A 396 -5.73 10.80 21.25
CA TRP A 396 -6.44 10.07 22.31
C TRP A 396 -6.95 8.77 21.73
N ASN A 397 -6.69 7.68 22.44
CA ASN A 397 -7.16 6.35 22.09
C ASN A 397 -7.82 5.71 23.32
N SER A 398 -8.97 5.05 23.15
CA SER A 398 -9.75 4.52 24.28
C SER A 398 -9.04 3.42 25.08
N TYR A 399 -8.02 2.76 24.52
CA TYR A 399 -7.22 1.72 25.19
C TYR A 399 -5.80 2.17 25.49
N ALA A 400 -5.18 2.88 24.58
CA ALA A 400 -3.77 3.25 24.65
C ALA A 400 -3.51 4.61 25.33
N GLY A 401 -4.56 5.29 25.81
CA GLY A 401 -4.43 6.58 26.47
C GLY A 401 -4.21 7.75 25.49
N SER A 402 -3.33 8.68 25.84
CA SER A 402 -3.09 9.88 25.02
C SER A 402 -1.62 10.23 24.90
N LYS A 403 -1.25 10.84 23.77
CA LYS A 403 0.13 11.26 23.48
C LYS A 403 0.14 12.57 22.70
N LEU A 404 1.03 13.47 23.11
CA LEU A 404 1.44 14.63 22.32
C LEU A 404 2.70 14.24 21.54
N SER A 405 2.64 14.32 20.22
CA SER A 405 3.73 13.95 19.31
C SER A 405 4.20 15.20 18.55
N PRO A 406 5.38 15.74 18.88
CA PRO A 406 5.99 16.82 18.12
C PRO A 406 6.70 16.27 16.88
N ALA A 407 6.77 17.10 15.84
CA ALA A 407 7.69 16.88 14.74
C ALA A 407 8.24 18.20 14.22
N PHE A 408 9.44 18.12 13.67
CA PHE A 408 10.14 19.26 13.13
C PHE A 408 10.90 18.84 11.87
N SER A 409 10.90 19.68 10.83
CA SER A 409 11.80 19.51 9.70
C SER A 409 12.39 20.83 9.24
N LEU A 410 13.59 20.76 8.71
CA LEU A 410 14.33 21.88 8.13
C LEU A 410 14.72 21.53 6.71
N GLU A 411 14.43 22.42 5.77
CA GLU A 411 14.83 22.34 4.38
C GLU A 411 15.77 23.51 4.09
N TYR A 412 16.96 23.20 3.57
CA TYR A 412 17.93 24.19 3.13
C TYR A 412 18.27 24.00 1.66
N GLN A 413 17.89 24.96 0.85
CA GLN A 413 18.07 24.98 -0.60
C GLN A 413 19.01 26.13 -1.00
N PRO A 414 20.35 25.93 -0.90
CA PRO A 414 21.32 26.97 -1.23
C PRO A 414 21.32 27.34 -2.72
N SER A 415 20.80 26.48 -3.58
CA SER A 415 20.64 26.71 -5.01
C SER A 415 19.47 25.87 -5.53
N GLU A 416 19.00 26.17 -6.74
CA GLU A 416 17.98 25.37 -7.43
C GLU A 416 18.40 23.89 -7.64
N LYS A 417 19.69 23.61 -7.54
CA LYS A 417 20.26 22.27 -7.79
C LYS A 417 20.39 21.41 -6.55
N VAL A 418 20.36 21.99 -5.36
CA VAL A 418 20.68 21.26 -4.12
C VAL A 418 19.64 21.54 -3.05
N LEU A 419 19.10 20.48 -2.48
CA LEU A 419 18.20 20.54 -1.33
C LEU A 419 18.72 19.60 -0.24
N TYR A 420 18.97 20.12 0.94
CA TYR A 420 19.21 19.35 2.17
C TYR A 420 17.95 19.33 3.02
N THR A 421 17.69 18.20 3.66
CA THR A 421 16.58 18.05 4.62
C THR A 421 17.07 17.39 5.90
N LEU A 422 16.54 17.87 7.02
CA LEU A 422 16.68 17.24 8.32
C LEU A 422 15.29 17.12 8.91
N ALA A 423 14.98 16.01 9.57
CA ALA A 423 13.69 15.84 10.21
C ALA A 423 13.81 15.03 11.51
N TYR A 424 12.93 15.37 12.43
CA TYR A 424 12.68 14.68 13.68
C TYR A 424 11.17 14.49 13.84
N THR A 425 10.74 13.28 14.20
CA THR A 425 9.33 12.96 14.42
C THR A 425 9.18 12.01 15.59
N GLU A 426 8.29 12.32 16.52
CA GLU A 426 7.80 11.33 17.48
C GLU A 426 6.53 10.69 16.93
N TYR A 427 6.35 9.41 17.21
CA TYR A 427 5.15 8.68 16.85
C TYR A 427 4.58 7.89 18.03
N PHE A 428 3.31 7.59 17.91
CA PHE A 428 2.50 6.86 18.86
C PHE A 428 1.66 5.86 18.08
N ALA A 429 1.86 4.57 18.30
CA ALA A 429 1.14 3.52 17.60
C ALA A 429 0.31 2.69 18.58
N PRO A 430 -1.02 2.91 18.65
CA PRO A 430 -1.89 2.10 19.48
C PRO A 430 -1.85 0.61 19.12
N PRO A 431 -2.12 -0.30 20.07
CA PRO A 431 -2.30 -1.69 19.76
C PRO A 431 -3.41 -1.90 18.73
N LYS A 432 -3.24 -2.88 17.86
CA LYS A 432 -4.28 -3.30 16.91
C LYS A 432 -5.40 -4.06 17.66
N GLN A 433 -6.62 -4.04 17.14
CA GLN A 433 -7.76 -4.63 17.84
C GLN A 433 -7.57 -6.11 18.18
N LEU A 434 -7.05 -6.94 17.26
CA LEU A 434 -6.76 -8.33 17.57
C LEU A 434 -5.61 -8.52 18.58
N GLN A 435 -4.74 -7.55 18.74
CA GLN A 435 -3.73 -7.59 19.82
C GLN A 435 -4.36 -7.37 21.19
N ILE A 436 -5.46 -6.61 21.23
CA ILE A 436 -6.22 -6.34 22.46
C ILE A 436 -7.22 -7.47 22.74
N PHE A 437 -8.04 -7.80 21.75
CA PHE A 437 -9.29 -8.56 21.95
C PHE A 437 -9.22 -10.04 21.52
N SER A 438 -8.12 -10.50 20.90
CA SER A 438 -8.04 -11.93 20.55
C SER A 438 -8.15 -12.80 21.79
N PRO A 439 -9.10 -13.76 21.84
CA PRO A 439 -9.26 -14.64 22.99
C PRO A 439 -8.03 -15.49 23.31
N ASP A 440 -7.24 -15.84 22.26
CA ASP A 440 -6.08 -16.71 22.42
C ASP A 440 -4.79 -15.96 22.74
N TYR A 441 -4.61 -14.74 22.17
CA TYR A 441 -3.35 -14.00 22.24
C TYR A 441 -3.51 -12.55 22.71
N GLY A 442 -4.74 -12.06 22.87
CA GLY A 442 -5.01 -10.66 23.21
C GLY A 442 -4.60 -10.31 24.64
N ASP A 443 -4.28 -9.04 24.85
CA ASP A 443 -4.07 -8.44 26.16
C ASP A 443 -4.60 -7.00 26.18
N GLU A 444 -5.60 -6.75 27.02
CA GLU A 444 -6.21 -5.42 27.17
C GLU A 444 -5.30 -4.43 27.92
N ALA A 445 -4.24 -4.91 28.58
CA ALA A 445 -3.28 -4.09 29.31
C ALA A 445 -2.15 -3.54 28.42
N LEU A 446 -2.18 -3.83 27.12
CA LEU A 446 -1.15 -3.35 26.18
C LEU A 446 -1.06 -1.83 26.15
N LYS A 447 0.17 -1.36 26.24
CA LYS A 447 0.54 0.04 26.01
C LYS A 447 0.77 0.31 24.53
N PRO A 448 0.68 1.57 24.07
CA PRO A 448 1.08 1.93 22.72
C PRO A 448 2.59 1.70 22.51
N GLU A 449 2.96 1.44 21.27
CA GLU A 449 4.36 1.56 20.85
C GLU A 449 4.68 3.05 20.70
N GLU A 450 5.79 3.48 21.24
CA GLU A 450 6.29 4.85 21.13
C GLU A 450 7.66 4.88 20.49
N GLY A 451 7.96 5.93 19.74
CA GLY A 451 9.30 6.03 19.18
C GLY A 451 9.60 7.37 18.53
N ARG A 452 10.84 7.46 18.09
CA ARG A 452 11.43 8.63 17.46
C ARG A 452 12.06 8.24 16.14
N VAL A 453 11.93 9.10 15.17
CA VAL A 453 12.56 8.94 13.85
C VAL A 453 13.38 10.19 13.56
N TYR A 454 14.62 9.97 13.17
CA TYR A 454 15.55 11.00 12.69
C TYR A 454 15.82 10.71 11.22
N GLU A 455 15.70 11.72 10.39
CA GLU A 455 15.96 11.61 8.95
C GLU A 455 16.89 12.72 8.48
N ALA A 456 17.78 12.39 7.56
CA ALA A 456 18.60 13.35 6.85
C ALA A 456 18.59 13.03 5.36
N GLY A 457 18.53 14.05 4.53
CA GLY A 457 18.42 13.83 3.10
C GLY A 457 19.13 14.87 2.25
N LEU A 458 19.48 14.46 1.05
CA LEU A 458 20.07 15.28 -0.01
C LEU A 458 19.34 14.99 -1.33
N THR A 459 18.93 16.05 -2.01
CA THR A 459 18.59 16.00 -3.42
C THR A 459 19.57 16.86 -4.21
N TYR A 460 20.14 16.30 -5.27
CA TYR A 460 21.01 17.00 -6.20
C TYR A 460 20.48 16.87 -7.64
N ILE A 461 20.17 17.99 -8.26
CA ILE A 461 19.63 18.10 -9.62
C ILE A 461 20.64 18.91 -10.46
N PRO A 462 21.70 18.28 -11.00
CA PRO A 462 22.74 18.99 -11.76
C PRO A 462 22.18 19.68 -13.01
N ASP A 463 21.17 19.05 -13.63
CA ASP A 463 20.50 19.51 -14.84
C ASP A 463 19.05 18.96 -14.87
N GLU A 464 18.21 19.43 -15.78
CA GLU A 464 16.81 19.01 -15.95
C GLU A 464 16.63 17.52 -16.30
N SER A 465 17.71 16.85 -16.69
CA SER A 465 17.70 15.45 -17.12
C SER A 465 18.14 14.47 -16.03
N SER A 466 18.68 14.96 -14.92
CA SER A 466 19.37 14.15 -13.92
C SER A 466 18.92 14.49 -12.51
N SER A 467 18.73 13.49 -11.66
CA SER A 467 18.57 13.71 -10.22
C SER A 467 19.25 12.61 -9.42
N LEU A 468 19.81 12.97 -8.28
CA LEU A 468 20.32 12.07 -7.25
C LEU A 468 19.62 12.41 -5.96
N LYS A 469 19.04 11.41 -5.29
CA LYS A 469 18.44 11.54 -3.96
C LYS A 469 19.11 10.57 -3.02
N ILE A 470 19.43 11.04 -1.82
CA ILE A 470 19.95 10.25 -0.72
C ILE A 470 19.05 10.53 0.47
N ASN A 471 18.55 9.50 1.11
CA ASN A 471 17.80 9.58 2.36
C ASN A 471 18.40 8.59 3.36
N VAL A 472 18.64 9.03 4.58
CA VAL A 472 19.14 8.21 5.69
C VAL A 472 18.16 8.37 6.84
N PHE A 473 17.84 7.27 7.51
CA PHE A 473 16.99 7.31 8.70
C PHE A 473 17.54 6.50 9.85
N HIS A 474 17.21 6.93 11.04
CA HIS A 474 17.35 6.17 12.27
C HIS A 474 16.04 6.21 13.05
N ARG A 475 15.56 5.05 13.46
CA ARG A 475 14.34 4.89 14.26
C ARG A 475 14.66 4.13 15.55
N ASP A 476 14.11 4.63 16.64
CA ASP A 476 14.19 4.02 17.98
C ASP A 476 12.77 3.87 18.53
N ALA A 477 12.35 2.66 18.87
CA ALA A 477 11.00 2.32 19.31
C ALA A 477 11.02 1.54 20.60
N THR A 478 10.21 1.97 21.55
CA THR A 478 9.99 1.33 22.85
C THR A 478 8.59 0.75 22.94
N ASP A 479 8.38 -0.13 23.91
CA ASP A 479 7.10 -0.81 24.15
C ASP A 479 6.55 -1.51 22.90
N VAL A 480 7.43 -2.01 22.02
CA VAL A 480 7.04 -2.71 20.80
C VAL A 480 6.25 -3.97 21.15
N ILE A 481 5.08 -4.11 20.52
CA ILE A 481 4.16 -5.20 20.81
C ILE A 481 4.56 -6.44 20.01
N ALA A 482 4.84 -7.52 20.71
CA ALA A 482 5.16 -8.81 20.12
C ALA A 482 4.53 -9.95 20.94
N VAL A 483 4.38 -11.13 20.33
CA VAL A 483 3.95 -12.33 21.07
C VAL A 483 5.08 -12.76 22.00
N ASP A 484 4.77 -12.94 23.29
CA ASP A 484 5.73 -13.44 24.27
C ASP A 484 5.96 -14.93 24.07
N ILE A 485 7.04 -15.25 23.37
CA ILE A 485 7.46 -16.63 23.08
C ILE A 485 8.25 -17.28 24.22
N SER A 486 8.59 -16.55 25.28
CA SER A 486 9.22 -17.11 26.47
C SER A 486 8.23 -17.95 27.29
N LEU A 487 6.94 -17.71 27.11
CA LEU A 487 5.87 -18.45 27.72
C LEU A 487 5.59 -19.79 27.00
N PRO A 488 5.10 -20.81 27.70
CA PRO A 488 4.55 -22.01 27.09
C PRO A 488 3.51 -21.66 26.01
N LYS A 489 3.42 -22.45 24.93
CA LYS A 489 2.60 -22.14 23.75
C LYS A 489 1.15 -21.77 24.07
N TYR A 490 0.55 -22.41 25.07
CA TYR A 490 -0.84 -22.17 25.50
C TYR A 490 -1.04 -20.93 26.39
N LEU A 491 0.05 -20.30 26.84
CA LEU A 491 0.04 -19.06 27.64
C LEU A 491 0.55 -17.85 26.87
N ARG A 492 0.94 -18.03 25.61
CA ARG A 492 1.48 -16.94 24.80
C ARG A 492 0.43 -15.86 24.56
N ARG A 493 0.81 -14.61 24.80
CA ARG A 493 0.00 -13.41 24.58
C ARG A 493 0.82 -12.32 23.95
N TYR A 494 0.17 -11.35 23.36
CA TYR A 494 0.81 -10.10 23.00
C TYR A 494 1.24 -9.36 24.26
N ALA A 495 2.42 -8.77 24.22
CA ALA A 495 2.98 -7.99 25.33
C ALA A 495 3.92 -6.90 24.79
N ASN A 496 4.11 -5.82 25.56
CA ASN A 496 5.09 -4.78 25.30
C ASN A 496 6.48 -5.26 25.79
N ILE A 497 7.12 -6.08 25.02
CA ILE A 497 8.33 -6.81 25.42
C ILE A 497 9.55 -6.51 24.57
N ALA A 498 9.41 -5.67 23.56
CA ALA A 498 10.48 -5.41 22.61
C ALA A 498 10.89 -3.94 22.58
N HIS A 499 12.18 -3.74 22.32
CA HIS A 499 12.77 -2.49 21.89
C HIS A 499 13.31 -2.70 20.48
N GLU A 500 12.99 -1.80 19.57
CA GLU A 500 13.36 -1.92 18.16
C GLU A 500 14.21 -0.73 17.73
N LYS A 501 15.35 -1.01 17.14
CA LYS A 501 16.19 -0.02 16.46
C LYS A 501 16.22 -0.34 14.98
N ALA A 502 15.93 0.65 14.14
CA ALA A 502 16.06 0.51 12.70
C ALA A 502 16.95 1.61 12.16
N THR A 503 17.85 1.26 11.27
CA THR A 503 18.69 2.21 10.54
C THR A 503 18.72 1.80 9.09
N GLY A 504 18.60 2.76 8.19
CA GLY A 504 18.65 2.48 6.78
C GLY A 504 18.98 3.72 5.95
N PHE A 505 19.27 3.46 4.69
CA PHE A 505 19.44 4.51 3.71
C PHE A 505 18.89 4.08 2.35
N THR A 506 18.51 5.06 1.56
CA THR A 506 18.15 4.89 0.15
C THR A 506 18.95 5.88 -0.68
N VAL A 507 19.60 5.38 -1.72
CA VAL A 507 20.22 6.19 -2.76
C VAL A 507 19.48 5.93 -4.06
N SER A 508 18.96 6.96 -4.69
CA SER A 508 18.28 6.83 -5.98
C SER A 508 18.83 7.85 -6.98
N ALA A 509 19.08 7.40 -8.20
CA ALA A 509 19.50 8.24 -9.30
C ALA A 509 18.56 8.04 -10.50
N SER A 510 18.12 9.14 -11.09
CA SER A 510 17.39 9.11 -12.34
C SER A 510 18.13 9.91 -13.40
N LYS A 511 18.08 9.41 -14.65
CA LYS A 511 18.68 10.06 -15.80
C LYS A 511 17.82 9.91 -17.03
N ARG A 512 17.55 11.03 -17.69
CA ARG A 512 17.02 11.08 -19.05
C ARG A 512 18.19 11.29 -20.01
N PHE A 513 18.64 10.20 -20.64
CA PHE A 513 19.79 10.23 -21.57
C PHE A 513 19.46 10.94 -22.88
N SER A 514 18.19 10.90 -23.27
CA SER A 514 17.64 11.57 -24.45
C SER A 514 16.11 11.69 -24.27
N GLU A 515 15.42 12.26 -25.25
CA GLU A 515 13.95 12.24 -25.27
C GLU A 515 13.37 10.84 -25.29
N LYS A 516 14.12 9.84 -25.76
CA LYS A 516 13.68 8.45 -25.89
C LYS A 516 14.04 7.58 -24.70
N TRP A 517 15.14 7.86 -24.00
CA TRP A 517 15.69 6.98 -22.98
C TRP A 517 15.67 7.61 -21.59
N ARG A 518 15.10 6.89 -20.62
CA ARG A 518 15.11 7.26 -19.20
C ARG A 518 15.48 6.05 -18.35
N SER A 519 16.18 6.29 -17.25
CA SER A 519 16.50 5.26 -16.26
C SER A 519 16.25 5.76 -14.84
N LEU A 520 15.96 4.82 -13.97
CA LEU A 520 15.95 4.97 -12.51
C LEU A 520 16.74 3.81 -11.93
N VAL A 521 17.64 4.12 -11.00
CA VAL A 521 18.35 3.14 -10.17
C VAL A 521 18.12 3.55 -8.73
N ALA A 522 17.70 2.64 -7.87
CA ALA A 522 17.53 2.91 -6.46
C ALA A 522 18.01 1.73 -5.61
N TYR A 523 18.92 1.99 -4.69
CA TYR A 523 19.39 1.01 -3.72
C TYR A 523 18.93 1.41 -2.32
N THR A 524 18.27 0.50 -1.63
CA THR A 524 17.83 0.64 -0.25
C THR A 524 18.54 -0.41 0.61
N GLN A 525 19.09 0.03 1.73
CA GLN A 525 19.58 -0.84 2.78
C GLN A 525 18.82 -0.54 4.07
N THR A 526 18.34 -1.60 4.73
CA THR A 526 17.62 -1.47 5.98
C THR A 526 18.07 -2.56 6.95
N LYS A 527 18.41 -2.17 8.16
CA LYS A 527 18.69 -3.06 9.27
C LYS A 527 17.71 -2.79 10.39
N VAL A 528 17.07 -3.82 10.90
CA VAL A 528 16.16 -3.74 12.05
C VAL A 528 16.60 -4.74 13.09
N ASP A 529 16.97 -4.25 14.26
CA ASP A 529 17.33 -5.05 15.43
C ASP A 529 16.21 -4.95 16.46
N THR A 530 15.64 -6.07 16.85
CA THR A 530 14.61 -6.17 17.88
C THR A 530 15.16 -6.85 19.11
N GLU A 531 15.31 -6.12 20.19
CA GLU A 531 15.70 -6.64 21.50
C GLU A 531 14.42 -7.02 22.26
N ARG A 532 14.28 -8.29 22.61
CA ARG A 532 13.17 -8.78 23.43
C ARG A 532 13.64 -8.98 24.87
N LYS A 533 12.78 -8.67 25.82
CA LYS A 533 13.04 -8.92 27.24
C LYS A 533 13.34 -10.40 27.43
N ASN A 534 14.50 -10.72 28.02
CA ASN A 534 14.97 -12.08 28.28
C ASN A 534 15.35 -12.93 27.04
N SER A 535 15.65 -12.33 25.89
CA SER A 535 16.15 -13.05 24.72
C SER A 535 17.28 -12.26 24.03
N SER A 536 18.12 -12.95 23.29
CA SER A 536 19.09 -12.28 22.42
C SER A 536 18.38 -11.44 21.36
N PRO A 537 18.97 -10.32 20.93
CA PRO A 537 18.43 -9.53 19.82
C PRO A 537 18.19 -10.41 18.60
N VAL A 538 17.02 -10.25 17.97
CA VAL A 538 16.66 -10.98 16.77
C VAL A 538 16.63 -9.97 15.63
N SER A 539 17.47 -10.19 14.61
CA SER A 539 17.32 -9.45 13.36
C SER A 539 16.00 -9.83 12.71
N THR A 540 15.24 -8.82 12.29
CA THR A 540 13.97 -9.06 11.62
C THR A 540 14.21 -9.63 10.22
N MET A 541 13.25 -10.42 9.74
CA MET A 541 13.25 -11.15 8.47
C MET A 541 13.10 -10.25 7.26
N ILE A 542 13.89 -9.19 7.15
CA ILE A 542 13.91 -8.31 5.99
C ILE A 542 15.19 -8.49 5.21
N PRO A 543 15.17 -8.37 3.88
CA PRO A 543 16.39 -8.27 3.11
C PRO A 543 17.23 -7.10 3.61
N HIS A 544 18.53 -7.30 3.79
CA HIS A 544 19.42 -6.21 4.16
C HIS A 544 19.60 -5.20 3.03
N GLY A 545 19.48 -5.61 1.78
CA GLY A 545 19.60 -4.73 0.63
C GLY A 545 18.60 -5.05 -0.48
N GLU A 546 18.07 -4.01 -1.11
CA GLU A 546 17.24 -4.11 -2.31
C GLU A 546 17.70 -3.11 -3.36
N LEU A 547 17.76 -3.55 -4.63
CA LEU A 547 18.10 -2.71 -5.76
C LEU A 547 16.96 -2.73 -6.78
N LEU A 548 16.47 -1.56 -7.15
CA LEU A 548 15.49 -1.36 -8.20
C LEU A 548 16.16 -0.72 -9.42
N LEU A 549 15.85 -1.23 -10.59
CA LEU A 549 16.35 -0.74 -11.87
C LEU A 549 15.16 -0.60 -12.82
N ASP A 550 14.98 0.60 -13.38
CA ASP A 550 14.04 0.85 -14.47
C ASP A 550 14.80 1.42 -15.66
N LEU A 551 14.56 0.88 -16.82
CA LEU A 551 15.00 1.44 -18.10
C LEU A 551 13.79 1.54 -19.02
N MET A 552 13.47 2.77 -19.38
CA MET A 552 12.34 3.07 -20.27
C MET A 552 12.85 3.62 -21.60
N TYR A 553 12.35 3.05 -22.68
CA TYR A 553 12.54 3.52 -24.04
C TYR A 553 11.20 3.88 -24.67
N GLU A 554 11.11 5.07 -25.27
CA GLU A 554 9.92 5.52 -25.97
C GLU A 554 10.32 6.09 -27.33
N TYR A 555 9.70 5.60 -28.38
CA TYR A 555 9.92 6.11 -29.71
C TYR A 555 8.69 5.90 -30.59
N ASP A 556 8.12 6.98 -31.11
CA ASP A 556 6.94 6.99 -31.97
C ASP A 556 5.78 6.19 -31.33
N LYS A 557 5.45 5.06 -31.90
CA LYS A 557 4.36 4.17 -31.44
C LYS A 557 4.78 3.13 -30.40
N TYR A 558 6.06 3.02 -30.09
CA TYR A 558 6.59 1.98 -29.21
C TYR A 558 7.06 2.55 -27.87
N SER A 559 6.74 1.84 -26.80
CA SER A 559 7.43 2.04 -25.53
C SER A 559 7.82 0.70 -24.92
N VAL A 560 9.01 0.65 -24.33
CA VAL A 560 9.54 -0.52 -23.64
C VAL A 560 9.92 -0.10 -22.24
N LEU A 561 9.46 -0.84 -21.24
CA LEU A 561 9.90 -0.71 -19.86
C LEU A 561 10.57 -2.00 -19.43
N LEU A 562 11.85 -1.94 -19.10
CA LEU A 562 12.59 -3.04 -18.46
C LEU A 562 12.76 -2.71 -17.00
N GLN A 563 12.39 -3.64 -16.13
CA GLN A 563 12.46 -3.50 -14.68
C GLN A 563 13.25 -4.64 -14.08
N GLY A 564 14.21 -4.31 -13.22
CA GLY A 564 15.00 -5.26 -12.45
C GLY A 564 14.84 -5.04 -10.96
N ARG A 565 14.65 -6.11 -10.20
CA ARG A 565 14.69 -6.10 -8.74
C ARG A 565 15.71 -7.11 -8.24
N GLY A 566 16.74 -6.61 -7.55
CA GLY A 566 17.71 -7.41 -6.82
C GLY A 566 17.38 -7.39 -5.33
N VAL A 567 17.39 -8.54 -4.70
CA VAL A 567 17.21 -8.70 -3.24
C VAL A 567 18.46 -9.39 -2.70
N PHE A 568 19.04 -8.81 -1.65
CA PHE A 568 20.33 -9.22 -1.11
C PHE A 568 20.23 -9.52 0.38
N ASP A 569 20.91 -10.60 0.78
CA ASP A 569 21.08 -11.00 2.15
C ASP A 569 19.74 -11.10 2.91
N GLN A 570 18.80 -11.82 2.30
CA GLN A 570 17.51 -12.14 2.91
C GLN A 570 17.75 -13.15 4.03
N ALA A 571 17.79 -12.68 5.28
CA ALA A 571 17.99 -13.52 6.44
C ALA A 571 16.67 -14.07 6.97
N ASN A 572 16.70 -15.31 7.49
CA ASN A 572 15.62 -15.79 8.32
C ASN A 572 15.79 -15.28 9.77
N GLY A 573 14.70 -15.09 10.50
CA GLY A 573 14.69 -14.55 11.86
C GLY A 573 15.46 -15.36 12.92
N ARG A 574 16.15 -16.43 12.53
CA ARG A 574 17.02 -17.25 13.40
C ARG A 574 18.50 -17.10 13.09
N GLY A 575 18.89 -16.17 12.24
CA GLY A 575 20.30 -15.95 11.89
C GLY A 575 20.93 -17.06 11.05
N GLU A 576 20.15 -18.04 10.60
CA GLU A 576 20.61 -19.08 9.71
C GLU A 576 20.10 -18.81 8.29
N ASN A 577 21.00 -18.75 7.32
CA ASN A 577 20.70 -18.64 5.90
C ASN A 577 20.05 -19.95 5.42
N ARG A 578 18.75 -20.10 5.59
CA ARG A 578 18.01 -21.31 5.18
C ARG A 578 17.28 -21.17 3.84
N PHE A 579 17.24 -19.97 3.26
CA PHE A 579 16.78 -19.82 1.88
C PHE A 579 17.83 -20.39 0.93
N ALA A 580 17.39 -21.24 0.02
CA ALA A 580 18.24 -21.71 -1.08
C ALA A 580 18.74 -20.54 -1.96
N ASN A 581 18.09 -19.35 -1.87
CA ASN A 581 18.40 -18.13 -2.60
C ASN A 581 18.27 -16.89 -1.69
N ASN A 582 19.31 -16.64 -0.90
CA ASN A 582 19.41 -15.39 -0.11
C ASN A 582 19.54 -14.13 -0.99
N ASN A 583 20.04 -14.33 -2.20
CA ASN A 583 20.22 -13.29 -3.19
C ASN A 583 19.54 -13.73 -4.47
N TYR A 584 18.69 -12.88 -5.02
CA TYR A 584 18.03 -13.16 -6.30
C TYR A 584 17.79 -11.88 -7.09
N TRP A 585 17.64 -12.06 -8.40
CA TRP A 585 17.28 -11.01 -9.33
C TRP A 585 16.05 -11.43 -10.12
N VAL A 586 15.07 -10.55 -10.16
CA VAL A 586 13.87 -10.72 -10.99
C VAL A 586 13.82 -9.60 -12.01
N TRP A 587 13.60 -9.96 -13.26
CA TRP A 587 13.51 -9.01 -14.36
C TRP A 587 12.17 -9.14 -15.07
N ASN A 588 11.54 -8.01 -15.32
CA ASN A 588 10.29 -7.91 -16.04
C ASN A 588 10.46 -6.97 -17.23
N ALA A 589 9.77 -7.24 -18.33
CA ALA A 589 9.73 -6.33 -19.48
C ALA A 589 8.31 -6.15 -19.97
N SER A 590 7.98 -4.93 -20.34
CA SER A 590 6.70 -4.57 -20.95
C SER A 590 6.97 -3.83 -22.26
N LEU A 591 6.37 -4.30 -23.35
CA LEU A 591 6.37 -3.67 -24.67
C LEU A 591 4.96 -3.18 -24.97
N ASN A 592 4.82 -1.91 -25.26
CA ASN A 592 3.57 -1.29 -25.69
C ASN A 592 3.67 -0.83 -27.13
N TYR A 593 2.60 -0.99 -27.88
CA TYR A 593 2.46 -0.53 -29.26
C TYR A 593 1.15 0.26 -29.45
N LYS A 594 1.25 1.52 -29.80
CA LYS A 594 0.12 2.38 -30.16
C LYS A 594 -0.35 2.03 -31.58
N LEU A 595 -1.31 1.11 -31.69
CA LEU A 595 -1.87 0.68 -32.96
C LEU A 595 -2.60 1.86 -33.66
N GLN A 596 -3.40 2.59 -32.87
CA GLN A 596 -4.12 3.81 -33.26
C GLN A 596 -4.07 4.83 -32.12
N LYS A 597 -4.57 6.05 -32.35
CA LYS A 597 -4.63 7.12 -31.33
C LYS A 597 -5.31 6.64 -30.02
N ASN A 598 -6.31 5.78 -30.14
CA ASN A 598 -7.16 5.29 -29.07
C ASN A 598 -6.97 3.79 -28.73
N THR A 599 -6.03 3.11 -29.39
CA THR A 599 -5.81 1.66 -29.22
C THR A 599 -4.35 1.36 -28.95
N ARG A 600 -4.07 0.74 -27.83
CA ARG A 600 -2.75 0.27 -27.44
C ARG A 600 -2.76 -1.24 -27.21
N LEU A 601 -1.84 -1.94 -27.86
CA LEU A 601 -1.54 -3.33 -27.59
C LEU A 601 -0.32 -3.40 -26.68
N TYR A 602 -0.25 -4.41 -25.81
CA TYR A 602 0.94 -4.65 -25.02
C TYR A 602 1.22 -6.12 -24.81
N VAL A 603 2.51 -6.40 -24.63
CA VAL A 603 3.02 -7.71 -24.20
C VAL A 603 3.91 -7.45 -22.99
N LYS A 604 3.73 -8.23 -21.94
CA LYS A 604 4.56 -8.20 -20.74
C LYS A 604 5.13 -9.57 -20.46
N VAL A 605 6.38 -9.62 -20.06
CA VAL A 605 7.05 -10.85 -19.61
C VAL A 605 7.52 -10.61 -18.19
N ASN A 606 6.92 -11.30 -17.25
CA ASN A 606 7.36 -11.28 -15.85
C ASN A 606 8.37 -12.40 -15.62
N ASN A 607 9.36 -12.13 -14.76
CA ASN A 607 10.42 -13.05 -14.39
C ASN A 607 11.10 -13.68 -15.63
N ILE A 608 11.66 -12.80 -16.50
CA ILE A 608 12.23 -13.17 -17.83
C ILE A 608 13.17 -14.36 -17.75
N PHE A 609 14.01 -14.42 -16.71
CA PHE A 609 15.02 -15.46 -16.53
C PHE A 609 14.52 -16.70 -15.80
N ASN A 610 13.21 -16.75 -15.49
CA ASN A 610 12.58 -17.86 -14.75
C ASN A 610 13.30 -18.13 -13.42
N GLN A 611 13.66 -17.07 -12.70
CA GLN A 611 14.31 -17.15 -11.40
C GLN A 611 13.39 -17.79 -10.38
N PHE A 612 13.86 -18.77 -9.65
CA PHE A 612 13.15 -19.28 -8.47
C PHE A 612 13.42 -18.36 -7.29
N TYR A 613 12.37 -17.86 -6.65
CA TYR A 613 12.47 -16.97 -5.47
C TYR A 613 11.23 -17.05 -4.60
N SER A 614 11.36 -16.59 -3.36
CA SER A 614 10.27 -16.45 -2.40
C SER A 614 10.47 -15.15 -1.63
N ASN A 615 9.38 -14.43 -1.41
CA ASN A 615 9.34 -13.23 -0.58
C ASN A 615 8.96 -13.52 0.88
N TRP A 616 8.71 -14.77 1.22
CA TRP A 616 8.27 -15.17 2.54
C TRP A 616 9.32 -15.99 3.27
N ASP A 617 9.62 -15.57 4.50
CA ASP A 617 10.29 -16.42 5.48
C ASP A 617 9.28 -17.01 6.47
N ASN A 618 9.40 -18.29 6.74
CA ASN A 618 8.57 -18.94 7.72
C ASN A 618 9.36 -19.22 9.01
N GLU A 619 9.16 -18.37 10.02
CA GLU A 619 9.75 -18.55 11.38
C GLU A 619 9.54 -19.95 11.94
N SER A 620 8.41 -20.57 11.63
CA SER A 620 8.05 -21.91 12.11
C SER A 620 8.53 -23.03 11.21
N GLY A 621 9.01 -22.70 10.01
CA GLY A 621 9.28 -23.64 8.95
C GLY A 621 10.73 -24.03 8.72
N GLY A 622 11.62 -23.71 9.62
CA GLY A 622 13.03 -24.15 9.56
C GLY A 622 13.24 -25.67 9.38
N PHE A 623 12.18 -26.38 9.12
CA PHE A 623 12.09 -27.79 8.80
C PHE A 623 11.52 -27.98 7.40
N LEU A 624 12.36 -28.37 6.42
CA LEU A 624 11.95 -29.15 5.24
C LEU A 624 11.29 -28.40 4.08
N GLY A 625 11.99 -27.51 3.36
CA GLY A 625 11.63 -27.17 1.98
C GLY A 625 10.32 -26.37 1.80
N PHE A 626 9.97 -25.52 2.74
CA PHE A 626 8.78 -24.65 2.67
C PHE A 626 8.84 -23.60 1.58
N ASP A 627 10.01 -23.15 1.22
CA ASP A 627 10.29 -22.19 0.16
C ASP A 627 9.72 -22.61 -1.21
N GLU A 628 9.58 -23.92 -1.46
CA GLU A 628 8.99 -24.40 -2.72
C GLU A 628 7.50 -24.09 -2.88
N TRP A 629 6.74 -23.99 -1.77
CA TRP A 629 5.29 -23.77 -1.80
C TRP A 629 4.89 -22.30 -1.72
N TYR A 630 5.74 -21.51 -1.14
CA TYR A 630 5.57 -20.05 -1.11
C TYR A 630 6.41 -19.35 -2.17
N ALA A 631 6.85 -20.13 -3.17
CA ALA A 631 7.57 -19.59 -4.31
C ALA A 631 6.69 -18.64 -5.10
N GLU A 632 7.27 -17.55 -5.48
CA GLU A 632 6.67 -16.58 -6.39
C GLU A 632 6.57 -17.16 -7.82
N PRO A 633 5.72 -16.57 -8.68
CA PRO A 633 5.57 -17.01 -10.04
C PRO A 633 6.89 -17.07 -10.81
N GLY A 634 7.07 -18.13 -11.57
CA GLY A 634 8.10 -18.24 -12.58
C GLY A 634 7.83 -17.31 -13.76
N ARG A 635 8.46 -17.58 -14.90
CA ARG A 635 8.23 -16.77 -16.10
C ARG A 635 6.80 -16.87 -16.58
N ASN A 636 6.20 -15.69 -16.77
CA ASN A 636 4.82 -15.52 -17.21
C ASN A 636 4.77 -14.53 -18.37
N TYR A 637 3.89 -14.79 -19.33
CA TYR A 637 3.66 -13.95 -20.50
C TYR A 637 2.24 -13.41 -20.44
N GLN A 638 2.10 -12.08 -20.53
CA GLN A 638 0.82 -11.39 -20.58
C GLN A 638 0.66 -10.68 -21.92
N ILE A 639 -0.54 -10.67 -22.45
CA ILE A 639 -0.93 -9.91 -23.62
C ILE A 639 -2.23 -9.17 -23.34
N GLY A 640 -2.30 -7.93 -23.75
CA GLY A 640 -3.51 -7.16 -23.55
C GLY A 640 -3.71 -6.06 -24.59
N ILE A 641 -4.93 -5.55 -24.60
CA ILE A 641 -5.39 -4.43 -25.41
C ILE A 641 -6.04 -3.39 -24.53
N ASN A 642 -5.66 -2.15 -24.71
CA ASN A 642 -6.34 -1.00 -24.12
C ASN A 642 -6.98 -0.18 -25.23
N TYR A 643 -8.29 0.03 -25.15
CA TYR A 643 -9.07 0.82 -26.09
C TYR A 643 -9.76 1.96 -25.34
N SER A 644 -9.62 3.19 -25.84
CA SER A 644 -10.23 4.38 -25.24
C SER A 644 -11.05 5.15 -26.26
N PHE A 645 -12.20 5.67 -25.88
CA PHE A 645 -13.11 6.45 -26.75
C PHE A 645 -13.90 7.48 -25.95
#